data_90e5def5a588281fd4ffdd153495281e
#
_entry.id   90e5def5a588281fd4ffdd153495281e
#
_cell.length_a   1.000
_cell.length_b   1.000
_cell.length_c   1.000
_cell.angle_alpha   90.00
_cell.angle_beta   90.00
_cell.angle_gamma   90.00
#
_symmetry.space_group_name_H-M   'P 1'
#
loop_
_entity.id
_entity.type
_entity.pdbx_description
1 polymer ?
#
loop_
_entity_poly.entity_id
_entity_poly.type
_entity_poly.pdbx_seq_one_letter_code
_entity_poly.pdbx_strand_id
1 'polypeptide(L)'
;MKKILVTIAALFAAAAAIAQPNGFGGWQMPEIKMEYSQKFADVNYAGDGEVYHNMDIYLPKVEKDVYPVVVHIYGSAWFSNNSKGMADLGTIVQKLLDNGYAVVTPNHRSSADAKFPAQINDIKAAIRFVRAHADEYKLDPTFVATSGFSSGGHLSSLAATSGGVRQLEGTVGECLEFSSRVNAACDWSGPIDMFKMNCDEPRKWGGTPEEALVGHDYEEQYEQQFRAISPITYLDPSDPPLIVFHGQKDNVVPFCQGVELYDEINKLGIRTELHLEPEGGHGFNMYTEANLNAMVDFLNAAYNESRIREDFVPSSFNQPGQDYPMVNSQGYARFRVHLPEASSVVVTLGLGGRGGTALKKGADGYWTGTTDGPMDEGFHYYHLIVDGGVLNDPGTGFFYGSCRWESGIEIPSHDQDFFAMKNVPHGNVQQVLFWSESNGECRVANVYTPAGYEKGKKKYPVLYLQHGWGENETSWPVQGKAGLIMDNMIAEGRIEPFIVVMTYGMTNDIKFGHINEFTAEEFQEVLVNELIPYVDSHFRTIADRNHRAMAGLSMGGVTTRLITLRRPDVFGYWCLFSGGTYSPADLQGLQAPKGIFISCGSKENPEGVIKAVEDLKAAGYNATSHVSDGTAHEFLTWRRALYTVAPLLFKK
;
A
#
# COMPACT_ATOMS: atom_id res chain seq x y z
N MET A 1 30.30 9.25 -26.94
CA MET A 1 30.32 8.14 -25.97
C MET A 1 31.52 8.11 -25.04
N LYS A 2 32.78 8.17 -25.48
CA LYS A 2 33.97 8.13 -24.57
C LYS A 2 34.19 9.37 -23.68
N LYS A 3 33.66 10.56 -24.02
CA LYS A 3 33.90 11.79 -23.24
C LYS A 3 32.94 12.02 -22.09
N ILE A 4 31.72 11.52 -22.14
CA ILE A 4 30.71 11.67 -21.07
C ILE A 4 30.97 10.63 -19.96
N LEU A 5 31.34 9.40 -20.33
CA LEU A 5 31.80 8.40 -19.36
C LEU A 5 33.04 8.85 -18.57
N VAL A 6 33.91 9.66 -19.19
CA VAL A 6 35.11 10.17 -18.52
C VAL A 6 34.77 11.26 -17.50
N THR A 7 33.73 12.05 -17.71
CA THR A 7 33.36 13.14 -16.77
C THR A 7 32.61 12.60 -15.55
N ILE A 8 31.70 11.64 -15.74
CA ILE A 8 30.99 10.98 -14.63
C ILE A 8 31.97 10.07 -13.86
N ALA A 9 32.82 9.31 -14.56
CA ALA A 9 33.88 8.51 -13.93
C ALA A 9 34.91 9.38 -13.19
N ALA A 10 35.16 10.63 -13.62
CA ALA A 10 36.08 11.55 -12.95
C ALA A 10 35.51 12.14 -11.66
N LEU A 11 34.21 12.39 -11.59
CA LEU A 11 33.53 12.81 -10.34
C LEU A 11 33.43 11.66 -9.32
N PHE A 12 33.16 10.44 -9.79
CA PHE A 12 33.16 9.24 -8.93
C PHE A 12 34.57 8.72 -8.64
N ALA A 13 35.53 8.89 -9.54
CA ALA A 13 36.95 8.58 -9.26
C ALA A 13 37.54 9.55 -8.22
N ALA A 14 37.07 10.80 -8.12
CA ALA A 14 37.43 11.70 -7.02
C ALA A 14 36.86 11.22 -5.69
N ALA A 15 35.61 10.74 -5.65
CA ALA A 15 35.00 10.17 -4.45
C ALA A 15 35.58 8.79 -4.09
N ALA A 16 35.87 7.93 -5.07
CA ALA A 16 36.46 6.61 -4.84
C ALA A 16 38.00 6.65 -4.58
N ALA A 17 38.70 7.65 -5.10
CA ALA A 17 40.12 7.88 -4.80
C ALA A 17 40.35 8.37 -3.35
N ILE A 18 39.33 8.92 -2.72
CA ILE A 18 39.32 9.35 -1.31
C ILE A 18 39.17 8.13 -0.35
N ALA A 19 38.68 7.00 -0.85
CA ALA A 19 38.45 5.78 -0.07
C ALA A 19 39.67 4.82 -0.05
N GLN A 20 40.80 5.13 -0.71
CA GLN A 20 42.01 4.32 -0.65
C GLN A 20 43.09 4.94 0.26
N PRO A 21 43.64 4.18 1.24
CA PRO A 21 44.60 4.71 2.22
C PRO A 21 45.95 5.20 1.68
N ASN A 22 46.29 5.01 0.43
CA ASN A 22 47.58 5.36 -0.11
C ASN A 22 47.54 5.81 -1.59
N GLY A 23 47.23 7.09 -1.85
CA GLY A 23 47.42 7.60 -3.21
C GLY A 23 46.92 9.01 -3.46
N PHE A 24 47.82 9.92 -3.51
CA PHE A 24 47.87 11.35 -3.83
C PHE A 24 47.95 12.30 -2.61
N GLY A 25 49.17 12.73 -2.42
CA GLY A 25 49.69 13.83 -1.60
C GLY A 25 48.75 14.63 -0.72
N GLY A 26 48.73 14.37 0.60
CA GLY A 26 48.72 15.42 1.61
C GLY A 26 47.40 16.13 1.94
N TRP A 27 46.27 15.81 1.33
CA TRP A 27 44.96 16.36 1.77
C TRP A 27 44.31 15.36 2.73
N GLN A 28 44.49 15.60 4.03
CA GLN A 28 43.61 15.01 5.03
C GLN A 28 42.25 15.73 4.93
N MET A 29 41.19 14.99 4.63
CA MET A 29 39.85 15.53 4.84
C MET A 29 39.72 16.02 6.28
N PRO A 30 39.17 17.21 6.54
CA PRO A 30 38.95 17.66 7.91
C PRO A 30 38.07 16.59 8.59
N GLU A 31 38.52 16.17 9.77
CA GLU A 31 37.77 15.25 10.62
C GLU A 31 36.40 15.88 10.90
N ILE A 32 35.31 15.24 10.45
CA ILE A 32 33.96 15.71 10.73
C ILE A 32 33.73 15.50 12.23
N LYS A 33 33.84 16.57 12.99
CA LYS A 33 33.55 16.55 14.44
C LYS A 33 32.03 16.61 14.60
N MET A 34 31.42 15.46 14.84
CA MET A 34 30.01 15.35 15.23
C MET A 34 29.87 15.42 16.75
N GLU A 35 28.82 16.06 17.21
CA GLU A 35 28.43 16.15 18.60
C GLU A 35 27.19 15.32 18.89
N TYR A 36 27.33 14.23 19.63
CA TYR A 36 26.26 13.33 20.06
C TYR A 36 26.52 12.82 21.48
N SER A 37 25.48 12.30 22.14
CA SER A 37 25.65 11.68 23.47
C SER A 37 26.12 10.23 23.36
N GLN A 38 25.61 9.48 22.40
CA GLN A 38 25.92 8.07 22.19
C GLN A 38 25.84 7.72 20.69
N LYS A 39 26.69 6.79 20.26
CA LYS A 39 26.64 6.18 18.93
C LYS A 39 26.62 4.66 19.08
N PHE A 40 25.67 4.03 18.42
CA PHE A 40 25.67 2.59 18.19
C PHE A 40 26.12 2.37 16.74
N ALA A 41 27.30 1.80 16.56
CA ALA A 41 27.91 1.62 15.25
C ALA A 41 27.64 0.21 14.71
N ASP A 42 27.47 0.12 13.38
CA ASP A 42 27.35 -1.16 12.65
C ASP A 42 26.25 -2.09 13.17
N VAL A 43 25.11 -1.50 13.62
CA VAL A 43 23.93 -2.27 13.98
C VAL A 43 23.37 -2.92 12.72
N ASN A 44 23.36 -4.26 12.67
CA ASN A 44 22.85 -5.01 11.50
C ASN A 44 21.34 -5.20 11.62
N TYR A 45 20.56 -4.48 10.79
CA TYR A 45 19.11 -4.48 10.84
C TYR A 45 18.45 -5.71 10.20
N ALA A 46 19.22 -6.51 9.46
CA ALA A 46 18.73 -7.73 8.82
C ALA A 46 19.08 -9.01 9.59
N GLY A 47 20.04 -8.94 10.53
CA GLY A 47 20.50 -10.10 11.29
C GLY A 47 21.41 -11.06 10.49
N ASP A 48 21.81 -10.68 9.27
CA ASP A 48 22.58 -11.53 8.34
C ASP A 48 24.09 -11.29 8.37
N GLY A 49 24.55 -10.22 9.05
CA GLY A 49 25.95 -9.84 9.16
C GLY A 49 26.55 -9.18 7.90
N GLU A 50 25.74 -8.91 6.88
CA GLU A 50 26.18 -8.25 5.66
C GLU A 50 26.38 -6.74 5.90
N VAL A 51 27.48 -6.18 5.40
CA VAL A 51 27.85 -4.77 5.61
C VAL A 51 26.81 -3.81 5.04
N TYR A 52 26.17 -4.16 3.94
CA TYR A 52 25.12 -3.35 3.33
C TYR A 52 23.81 -3.34 4.13
N HIS A 53 23.68 -4.16 5.17
CA HIS A 53 22.57 -4.11 6.12
C HIS A 53 22.99 -3.53 7.49
N ASN A 54 24.17 -2.91 7.58
CA ASN A 54 24.58 -2.19 8.79
C ASN A 54 24.08 -0.75 8.76
N MET A 55 23.73 -0.24 9.94
CA MET A 55 23.40 1.16 10.17
C MET A 55 24.11 1.70 11.40
N ASP A 56 24.26 3.02 11.48
CA ASP A 56 24.68 3.71 12.69
C ASP A 56 23.50 4.45 13.31
N ILE A 57 23.38 4.41 14.63
CA ILE A 57 22.36 5.14 15.39
C ILE A 57 23.08 6.17 16.26
N TYR A 58 22.71 7.44 16.12
CA TYR A 58 23.26 8.54 16.89
C TYR A 58 22.18 9.14 17.79
N LEU A 59 22.46 9.29 19.07
CA LEU A 59 21.59 9.95 20.02
C LEU A 59 22.05 11.38 20.29
N PRO A 60 21.13 12.37 20.37
CA PRO A 60 21.45 13.76 20.62
C PRO A 60 22.00 13.98 22.03
N LYS A 61 22.65 15.12 22.25
CA LYS A 61 23.10 15.54 23.60
C LYS A 61 21.97 16.00 24.53
N VAL A 62 20.86 16.45 23.92
CA VAL A 62 19.66 16.84 24.69
C VAL A 62 19.06 15.60 25.33
N GLU A 63 18.94 15.56 26.64
CA GLU A 63 18.41 14.40 27.36
C GLU A 63 16.89 14.32 27.25
N LYS A 64 16.37 13.17 26.78
CA LYS A 64 14.96 12.82 26.72
C LYS A 64 14.77 11.35 27.10
N ASP A 65 13.58 10.98 27.53
CA ASP A 65 13.24 9.58 27.80
C ASP A 65 13.32 8.74 26.51
N VAL A 66 12.74 9.28 25.42
CA VAL A 66 12.81 8.72 24.07
C VAL A 66 12.98 9.83 23.04
N TYR A 67 13.56 9.51 21.90
CA TYR A 67 13.90 10.47 20.85
C TYR A 67 13.08 10.20 19.58
N PRO A 68 12.42 11.23 18.98
CA PRO A 68 11.89 11.10 17.62
C PRO A 68 13.03 10.78 16.65
N VAL A 69 12.75 9.97 15.63
CA VAL A 69 13.78 9.38 14.76
C VAL A 69 13.74 9.97 13.36
N VAL A 70 14.92 10.25 12.82
CA VAL A 70 15.10 10.50 11.39
C VAL A 70 16.06 9.45 10.79
N VAL A 71 15.60 8.69 9.84
CA VAL A 71 16.42 7.79 9.04
C VAL A 71 16.97 8.59 7.86
N HIS A 72 18.26 8.94 7.92
CA HIS A 72 18.93 9.75 6.90
C HIS A 72 19.75 8.89 5.95
N ILE A 73 19.46 8.99 4.64
CA ILE A 73 19.95 8.10 3.59
C ILE A 73 20.95 8.85 2.70
N TYR A 74 22.14 8.29 2.52
CA TYR A 74 23.20 8.90 1.70
C TYR A 74 22.88 8.87 0.19
N GLY A 75 23.47 9.83 -0.55
CA GLY A 75 23.46 9.86 -2.00
C GLY A 75 24.64 9.08 -2.59
N SER A 76 24.40 8.28 -3.62
CA SER A 76 25.43 7.49 -4.33
C SER A 76 25.03 7.07 -5.74
N ALA A 77 23.96 7.65 -6.30
CA ALA A 77 23.32 7.15 -7.53
C ALA A 77 23.04 5.63 -7.46
N TRP A 78 22.74 5.12 -6.28
CA TRP A 78 22.53 3.70 -5.93
C TRP A 78 23.73 2.77 -6.18
N PHE A 79 24.93 3.31 -6.40
CA PHE A 79 26.14 2.50 -6.68
C PHE A 79 26.92 2.09 -5.43
N SER A 80 26.66 2.68 -4.26
CA SER A 80 27.35 2.32 -3.03
C SER A 80 26.47 1.48 -2.11
N ASN A 81 27.10 0.54 -1.42
CA ASN A 81 26.47 -0.32 -0.42
C ASN A 81 27.07 -0.12 1.00
N ASN A 82 28.00 0.83 1.17
CA ASN A 82 28.67 1.10 2.44
C ASN A 82 29.09 2.58 2.54
N SER A 83 28.12 3.50 2.49
CA SER A 83 28.37 4.94 2.59
C SER A 83 27.66 5.65 3.74
N LYS A 84 27.14 4.91 4.74
CA LYS A 84 26.49 5.50 5.93
C LYS A 84 27.36 6.53 6.67
N GLY A 85 28.67 6.35 6.62
CA GLY A 85 29.63 7.29 7.19
C GLY A 85 29.84 8.59 6.38
N MET A 86 29.22 8.72 5.22
CA MET A 86 29.23 9.91 4.36
C MET A 86 27.83 10.51 4.16
N ALA A 87 26.89 10.18 5.03
CA ALA A 87 25.51 10.61 4.98
C ALA A 87 25.32 12.03 5.59
N ASP A 88 25.96 13.05 5.02
CA ASP A 88 25.80 14.46 5.40
C ASP A 88 25.98 14.71 6.93
N LEU A 89 26.93 13.97 7.56
CA LEU A 89 27.07 13.89 9.00
C LEU A 89 27.30 15.24 9.68
N GLY A 90 28.14 16.10 9.09
CA GLY A 90 28.49 17.41 9.65
C GLY A 90 27.48 18.52 9.33
N THR A 91 26.40 18.24 8.62
CA THR A 91 25.39 19.20 8.17
C THR A 91 23.99 18.75 8.61
N ILE A 92 23.27 18.01 7.79
CA ILE A 92 21.90 17.55 8.07
C ILE A 92 21.84 16.72 9.35
N VAL A 93 22.72 15.72 9.50
CA VAL A 93 22.71 14.84 10.67
C VAL A 93 23.01 15.62 11.95
N GLN A 94 24.05 16.49 11.94
CA GLN A 94 24.38 17.29 13.11
C GLN A 94 23.23 18.24 13.47
N LYS A 95 22.60 18.89 12.47
CA LYS A 95 21.46 19.78 12.71
C LYS A 95 20.28 19.07 13.37
N LEU A 96 19.98 17.86 12.95
CA LEU A 96 18.93 17.03 13.54
C LEU A 96 19.28 16.65 15.00
N LEU A 97 20.50 16.22 15.26
CA LEU A 97 20.99 15.91 16.61
C LEU A 97 20.91 17.12 17.54
N ASP A 98 21.32 18.31 17.06
CA ASP A 98 21.27 19.55 17.83
C ASP A 98 19.83 19.95 18.23
N ASN A 99 18.85 19.47 17.46
CA ASN A 99 17.42 19.72 17.70
C ASN A 99 16.68 18.53 18.36
N GLY A 100 17.42 17.56 18.89
CA GLY A 100 16.89 16.51 19.74
C GLY A 100 16.23 15.33 19.01
N TYR A 101 16.58 15.11 17.73
CA TYR A 101 16.25 13.91 16.99
C TYR A 101 17.37 12.86 17.15
N ALA A 102 17.00 11.61 17.32
CA ALA A 102 17.92 10.51 17.05
C ALA A 102 18.04 10.35 15.53
N VAL A 103 19.27 10.11 15.05
CA VAL A 103 19.50 9.93 13.61
C VAL A 103 20.05 8.54 13.34
N VAL A 104 19.43 7.86 12.39
CA VAL A 104 19.83 6.55 11.90
C VAL A 104 20.36 6.69 10.47
N THR A 105 21.57 6.23 10.22
CA THR A 105 22.17 6.26 8.88
C THR A 105 22.37 4.83 8.39
N PRO A 106 21.43 4.27 7.58
CA PRO A 106 21.56 2.91 7.07
C PRO A 106 22.46 2.84 5.83
N ASN A 107 23.15 1.73 5.67
CA ASN A 107 23.57 1.23 4.37
C ASN A 107 22.38 0.55 3.68
N HIS A 108 22.50 0.31 2.40
CA HIS A 108 21.56 -0.47 1.60
C HIS A 108 22.33 -1.15 0.44
N ARG A 109 21.77 -2.20 -0.14
CA ARG A 109 22.36 -2.84 -1.32
C ARG A 109 22.52 -1.84 -2.46
N SER A 110 23.65 -1.93 -3.16
CA SER A 110 23.86 -1.17 -4.39
C SER A 110 23.12 -1.81 -5.58
N SER A 111 23.06 -1.09 -6.70
CA SER A 111 22.53 -1.64 -7.96
C SER A 111 23.43 -2.76 -8.54
N ALA A 112 24.67 -2.91 -8.05
CA ALA A 112 25.55 -4.02 -8.38
C ALA A 112 25.25 -5.27 -7.53
N ASP A 113 24.86 -5.10 -6.26
CA ASP A 113 24.51 -6.21 -5.36
C ASP A 113 23.15 -6.80 -5.73
N ALA A 114 22.15 -5.95 -5.97
CA ALA A 114 20.80 -6.36 -6.36
C ALA A 114 20.06 -5.23 -7.08
N LYS A 115 19.13 -5.61 -7.95
CA LYS A 115 18.28 -4.68 -8.69
C LYS A 115 17.10 -4.19 -7.83
N PHE A 116 16.49 -3.09 -8.26
CA PHE A 116 15.25 -2.63 -7.66
C PHE A 116 14.20 -3.78 -7.60
N PRO A 117 13.47 -3.94 -6.49
CA PRO A 117 13.29 -3.02 -5.35
C PRO A 117 14.22 -3.25 -4.14
N ALA A 118 15.37 -3.88 -4.30
CA ALA A 118 16.23 -4.24 -3.17
C ALA A 118 16.57 -3.03 -2.27
N GLN A 119 16.86 -1.87 -2.85
CA GLN A 119 17.27 -0.67 -2.13
C GLN A 119 16.17 -0.16 -1.19
N ILE A 120 14.95 -0.05 -1.70
CA ILE A 120 13.81 0.39 -0.87
C ILE A 120 13.41 -0.68 0.15
N ASN A 121 13.55 -1.97 -0.18
CA ASN A 121 13.29 -3.04 0.78
C ASN A 121 14.24 -2.96 1.98
N ASP A 122 15.51 -2.60 1.76
CA ASP A 122 16.52 -2.43 2.80
C ASP A 122 16.19 -1.23 3.71
N ILE A 123 15.84 -0.08 3.12
CA ILE A 123 15.42 1.10 3.89
C ILE A 123 14.16 0.80 4.72
N LYS A 124 13.17 0.15 4.15
CA LYS A 124 11.98 -0.27 4.88
C LYS A 124 12.29 -1.27 6.00
N ALA A 125 13.25 -2.16 5.79
CA ALA A 125 13.74 -3.07 6.84
C ALA A 125 14.41 -2.31 7.99
N ALA A 126 15.25 -1.31 7.68
CA ALA A 126 15.86 -0.46 8.70
C ALA A 126 14.81 0.32 9.52
N ILE A 127 13.75 0.83 8.86
CA ILE A 127 12.62 1.50 9.55
C ILE A 127 11.89 0.52 10.48
N ARG A 128 11.61 -0.70 10.03
CA ARG A 128 10.98 -1.73 10.87
C ARG A 128 11.85 -2.11 12.06
N PHE A 129 13.16 -2.26 11.85
CA PHE A 129 14.11 -2.53 12.92
C PHE A 129 14.13 -1.42 13.97
N VAL A 130 14.14 -0.16 13.54
CA VAL A 130 14.07 1.01 14.45
C VAL A 130 12.86 0.92 15.37
N ARG A 131 11.70 0.56 14.87
CA ARG A 131 10.48 0.40 15.67
C ARG A 131 10.53 -0.81 16.58
N ALA A 132 11.01 -1.95 16.07
CA ALA A 132 11.11 -3.19 16.84
C ALA A 132 12.05 -3.05 18.06
N HIS A 133 13.13 -2.31 17.90
CA HIS A 133 14.17 -2.15 18.91
C HIS A 133 14.16 -0.74 19.57
N ALA A 134 13.03 -0.05 19.50
CA ALA A 134 12.91 1.33 20.00
C ALA A 134 13.31 1.46 21.48
N ASP A 135 12.87 0.54 22.32
CA ASP A 135 13.19 0.55 23.75
C ASP A 135 14.70 0.35 24.01
N GLU A 136 15.39 -0.48 23.21
CA GLU A 136 16.82 -0.76 23.32
C GLU A 136 17.68 0.48 23.05
N TYR A 137 17.26 1.28 22.06
CA TYR A 137 18.02 2.46 21.60
C TYR A 137 17.41 3.79 22.06
N LYS A 138 16.43 3.80 22.97
CA LYS A 138 15.71 5.00 23.45
C LYS A 138 15.06 5.79 22.30
N LEU A 139 14.49 5.11 21.34
CA LEU A 139 13.83 5.72 20.19
C LEU A 139 12.32 5.83 20.42
N ASP A 140 11.69 6.84 19.81
CA ASP A 140 10.23 6.96 19.79
C ASP A 140 9.68 6.19 18.56
N PRO A 141 9.07 4.99 18.73
CA PRO A 141 8.55 4.22 17.63
C PRO A 141 7.35 4.86 16.92
N THR A 142 6.73 5.87 17.57
CA THR A 142 5.53 6.56 17.05
C THR A 142 5.87 7.66 16.06
N PHE A 143 7.13 8.10 16.01
CA PHE A 143 7.58 9.08 15.03
C PHE A 143 8.91 8.66 14.39
N VAL A 144 8.80 8.18 13.16
CA VAL A 144 9.95 7.89 12.30
C VAL A 144 9.80 8.68 11.01
N ALA A 145 10.70 9.60 10.75
CA ALA A 145 10.79 10.33 9.50
C ALA A 145 11.95 9.81 8.65
N THR A 146 11.92 10.07 7.35
CA THR A 146 13.05 9.84 6.45
C THR A 146 13.62 11.16 5.97
N SER A 147 14.90 11.15 5.64
CA SER A 147 15.62 12.24 4.99
C SER A 147 16.69 11.65 4.08
N GLY A 148 17.06 12.31 3.02
CA GLY A 148 18.17 11.83 2.21
C GLY A 148 18.56 12.81 1.12
N PHE A 149 19.78 12.63 0.61
CA PHE A 149 20.33 13.43 -0.46
C PHE A 149 20.46 12.63 -1.76
N SER A 150 20.14 13.23 -2.92
CA SER A 150 20.30 12.60 -4.25
C SER A 150 19.56 11.26 -4.33
N SER A 151 20.23 10.13 -4.63
CA SER A 151 19.60 8.79 -4.55
C SER A 151 19.04 8.46 -3.14
N GLY A 152 19.57 9.07 -2.09
CA GLY A 152 18.99 8.99 -0.74
C GLY A 152 17.71 9.81 -0.61
N GLY A 153 17.61 10.99 -1.27
CA GLY A 153 16.40 11.78 -1.39
C GLY A 153 15.30 11.00 -2.12
N HIS A 154 15.67 10.35 -3.22
CA HIS A 154 14.79 9.42 -3.92
C HIS A 154 14.26 8.31 -2.99
N LEU A 155 15.13 7.61 -2.26
CA LEU A 155 14.70 6.54 -1.33
C LEU A 155 13.89 7.07 -0.15
N SER A 156 14.17 8.29 0.32
CA SER A 156 13.36 8.98 1.34
C SER A 156 11.94 9.27 0.82
N SER A 157 11.84 9.85 -0.38
CA SER A 157 10.56 10.14 -1.03
C SER A 157 9.80 8.86 -1.37
N LEU A 158 10.49 7.83 -1.87
CA LEU A 158 9.88 6.55 -2.17
C LEU A 158 9.38 5.82 -0.92
N ALA A 159 10.10 5.91 0.21
CA ALA A 159 9.62 5.37 1.49
C ALA A 159 8.35 6.07 1.96
N ALA A 160 8.26 7.39 1.75
CA ALA A 160 7.09 8.19 2.10
C ALA A 160 5.87 7.84 1.22
N THR A 161 6.04 7.80 -0.10
CA THR A 161 4.94 7.62 -1.06
C THR A 161 4.52 6.16 -1.26
N SER A 162 5.33 5.19 -0.82
CA SER A 162 5.03 3.76 -0.98
C SER A 162 4.54 3.09 0.31
N GLY A 163 3.94 3.83 1.22
CA GLY A 163 3.35 3.29 2.43
C GLY A 163 2.24 2.27 2.11
N GLY A 164 2.41 0.99 2.50
CA GLY A 164 1.44 -0.08 2.19
C GLY A 164 1.55 -0.69 0.80
N VAL A 165 2.46 -0.22 -0.07
CA VAL A 165 2.72 -0.83 -1.38
C VAL A 165 3.45 -2.16 -1.20
N ARG A 166 2.70 -3.26 -1.25
CA ARG A 166 3.18 -4.60 -0.92
C ARG A 166 4.42 -5.04 -1.68
N GLN A 167 4.52 -4.68 -2.96
CA GLN A 167 5.65 -5.05 -3.81
C GLN A 167 6.97 -4.42 -3.35
N LEU A 168 6.89 -3.29 -2.63
CA LEU A 168 8.04 -2.54 -2.15
C LEU A 168 8.38 -2.80 -0.67
N GLU A 169 7.56 -3.60 0.06
CA GLU A 169 7.83 -3.90 1.47
C GLU A 169 9.04 -4.84 1.67
N GLY A 170 9.28 -5.76 0.77
CA GLY A 170 10.35 -6.74 0.90
C GLY A 170 10.18 -7.69 2.10
N THR A 171 11.18 -8.56 2.29
CA THR A 171 11.24 -9.55 3.37
C THR A 171 12.59 -9.56 4.08
N VAL A 172 13.31 -8.42 4.02
CA VAL A 172 14.62 -8.27 4.66
C VAL A 172 14.43 -8.10 6.17
N GLY A 173 15.26 -8.82 6.95
CA GLY A 173 15.24 -8.79 8.42
C GLY A 173 14.13 -9.62 9.05
N GLU A 174 14.12 -9.65 10.38
CA GLU A 174 13.21 -10.45 11.20
C GLU A 174 12.00 -9.65 11.72
N CYS A 175 12.00 -8.30 11.55
CA CYS A 175 11.00 -7.39 12.12
C CYS A 175 9.82 -7.14 11.16
N LEU A 176 9.33 -8.15 10.46
CA LEU A 176 8.33 -8.03 9.41
C LEU A 176 6.93 -7.64 9.93
N GLU A 177 6.66 -7.85 11.20
CA GLU A 177 5.42 -7.49 11.89
C GLU A 177 5.30 -5.99 12.19
N PHE A 178 6.42 -5.24 12.11
CA PHE A 178 6.42 -3.80 12.34
C PHE A 178 6.14 -3.00 11.06
N SER A 179 5.58 -1.80 11.22
CA SER A 179 5.28 -0.92 10.10
C SER A 179 6.55 -0.27 9.53
N SER A 180 6.64 -0.17 8.21
CA SER A 180 7.65 0.62 7.50
C SER A 180 7.16 2.03 7.12
N ARG A 181 5.91 2.41 7.44
CA ARG A 181 5.37 3.74 7.16
C ARG A 181 6.16 4.81 7.92
N VAL A 182 6.31 5.97 7.30
CA VAL A 182 6.97 7.11 7.93
C VAL A 182 5.98 8.24 8.21
N ASN A 183 6.32 9.10 9.17
CA ASN A 183 5.47 10.20 9.63
C ASN A 183 5.77 11.52 8.93
N ALA A 184 6.94 11.64 8.32
CA ALA A 184 7.35 12.77 7.49
C ALA A 184 8.53 12.36 6.61
N ALA A 185 8.80 13.14 5.54
CA ALA A 185 9.98 12.94 4.72
C ALA A 185 10.63 14.27 4.31
N CYS A 186 11.95 14.23 4.13
CA CYS A 186 12.73 15.34 3.60
C CYS A 186 13.49 14.86 2.36
N ASP A 187 13.22 15.50 1.24
CA ASP A 187 13.91 15.26 -0.03
C ASP A 187 14.96 16.35 -0.26
N TRP A 188 16.21 15.95 -0.42
CA TRP A 188 17.30 16.84 -0.80
C TRP A 188 17.81 16.45 -2.19
N SER A 189 17.33 17.14 -3.22
CA SER A 189 17.73 16.94 -4.62
C SER A 189 17.54 15.49 -5.11
N GLY A 190 16.46 14.81 -4.72
CA GLY A 190 16.13 13.46 -5.16
C GLY A 190 15.51 13.44 -6.57
N PRO A 191 15.83 12.44 -7.41
CA PRO A 191 15.08 12.19 -8.63
C PRO A 191 13.73 11.56 -8.32
N ILE A 192 12.64 12.10 -8.90
CA ILE A 192 11.26 11.77 -8.53
C ILE A 192 10.48 11.12 -9.67
N ASP A 193 10.59 11.69 -10.88
CA ASP A 193 10.07 11.09 -12.11
C ASP A 193 11.23 10.78 -13.06
N MET A 194 11.48 9.51 -13.26
CA MET A 194 12.61 9.06 -14.08
C MET A 194 12.45 9.42 -15.56
N PHE A 195 11.25 9.71 -16.02
CA PHE A 195 10.98 10.13 -17.38
C PHE A 195 11.19 11.64 -17.60
N LYS A 196 11.17 12.44 -16.54
CA LYS A 196 11.32 13.89 -16.57
C LYS A 196 12.68 14.41 -16.08
N MET A 197 13.72 13.57 -16.11
CA MET A 197 15.10 13.96 -15.74
C MET A 197 15.74 14.98 -16.70
N ASN A 198 15.02 15.42 -17.76
CA ASN A 198 15.38 16.53 -18.62
C ASN A 198 14.30 17.63 -18.60
N CYS A 199 13.49 17.70 -17.56
CA CYS A 199 12.31 18.57 -17.44
C CYS A 199 11.35 18.37 -18.63
N ASP A 200 11.11 19.41 -19.44
CA ASP A 200 10.19 19.38 -20.58
C ASP A 200 10.77 18.69 -21.83
N GLU A 201 12.06 18.39 -21.84
CA GLU A 201 12.71 17.72 -22.96
C GLU A 201 12.64 16.19 -22.80
N PRO A 202 12.45 15.43 -23.89
CA PRO A 202 12.45 13.98 -23.83
C PRO A 202 13.73 13.41 -23.20
N ARG A 203 13.59 12.50 -22.26
CA ARG A 203 14.73 11.88 -21.63
C ARG A 203 15.58 11.10 -22.63
N LYS A 204 16.89 11.24 -22.53
CA LYS A 204 17.87 10.43 -23.26
C LYS A 204 18.35 9.30 -22.38
N TRP A 205 18.03 8.10 -22.79
CA TRP A 205 18.47 6.86 -22.14
C TRP A 205 19.83 6.41 -22.72
N GLY A 206 20.49 5.49 -22.02
CA GLY A 206 21.74 4.86 -22.43
C GLY A 206 22.86 5.05 -21.41
N GLY A 207 23.06 4.08 -20.54
CA GLY A 207 24.07 4.07 -19.48
C GLY A 207 23.74 4.99 -18.30
N THR A 208 22.47 5.19 -18.02
CA THR A 208 22.01 5.98 -16.87
C THR A 208 22.07 5.17 -15.57
N PRO A 209 22.19 5.83 -14.40
CA PRO A 209 22.12 5.14 -13.11
C PRO A 209 20.83 4.36 -12.90
N GLU A 210 19.70 4.86 -13.43
CA GLU A 210 18.40 4.23 -13.33
C GLU A 210 18.31 2.93 -14.14
N GLU A 211 18.96 2.88 -15.31
CA GLU A 211 19.10 1.64 -16.08
C GLU A 211 19.95 0.60 -15.32
N ALA A 212 21.00 1.05 -14.63
CA ALA A 212 21.78 0.18 -13.74
C ALA A 212 20.93 -0.31 -12.54
N LEU A 213 20.04 0.54 -12.00
CA LEU A 213 19.15 0.21 -10.89
C LEU A 213 18.10 -0.81 -11.30
N VAL A 214 17.45 -0.63 -12.46
CA VAL A 214 16.47 -1.57 -13.03
C VAL A 214 17.16 -2.85 -13.51
N GLY A 215 18.35 -2.74 -14.11
CA GLY A 215 19.18 -3.87 -14.50
C GLY A 215 19.26 -4.13 -16.00
N HIS A 216 18.69 -3.26 -16.81
CA HIS A 216 18.78 -3.29 -18.28
C HIS A 216 18.57 -1.89 -18.87
N ASP A 217 18.91 -1.72 -20.13
CA ASP A 217 18.67 -0.49 -20.87
C ASP A 217 17.17 -0.23 -21.02
N TYR A 218 16.79 1.05 -21.13
CA TYR A 218 15.38 1.40 -21.34
C TYR A 218 14.92 0.97 -22.74
N GLU A 219 13.82 0.23 -22.76
CA GLU A 219 12.99 -0.06 -23.92
C GLU A 219 11.53 0.12 -23.54
N GLU A 220 10.66 0.49 -24.48
CA GLU A 220 9.24 0.76 -24.23
C GLU A 220 8.52 -0.39 -23.53
N GLN A 221 8.87 -1.64 -23.84
CA GLN A 221 8.33 -2.83 -23.18
C GLN A 221 8.64 -2.92 -21.68
N TYR A 222 9.63 -2.17 -21.19
CA TYR A 222 10.05 -2.12 -19.78
C TYR A 222 9.60 -0.84 -19.06
N GLU A 223 8.80 0.00 -19.69
CA GLU A 223 8.36 1.29 -19.14
C GLU A 223 7.83 1.17 -17.69
N GLN A 224 7.03 0.14 -17.41
CA GLN A 224 6.48 -0.08 -16.06
C GLN A 224 7.56 -0.30 -14.99
N GLN A 225 8.69 -0.92 -15.33
CA GLN A 225 9.79 -1.11 -14.39
C GLN A 225 10.49 0.21 -14.08
N PHE A 226 10.59 1.11 -15.06
CA PHE A 226 11.14 2.45 -14.86
C PHE A 226 10.16 3.39 -14.14
N ARG A 227 8.84 3.20 -14.32
CA ARG A 227 7.83 3.88 -13.50
C ARG A 227 7.86 3.38 -12.06
N ALA A 228 8.07 2.10 -11.84
CA ALA A 228 8.14 1.51 -10.51
C ALA A 228 9.27 2.05 -9.62
N ILE A 229 10.33 2.62 -10.20
CA ILE A 229 11.39 3.31 -9.46
C ILE A 229 11.11 4.81 -9.25
N SER A 230 10.00 5.35 -9.75
CA SER A 230 9.64 6.76 -9.62
C SER A 230 8.72 6.98 -8.42
N PRO A 231 9.14 7.72 -7.37
CA PRO A 231 8.29 8.01 -6.20
C PRO A 231 6.92 8.57 -6.54
N ILE A 232 6.83 9.40 -7.57
CA ILE A 232 5.59 10.03 -8.03
C ILE A 232 4.50 9.02 -8.45
N THR A 233 4.90 7.81 -8.82
CA THR A 233 3.98 6.73 -9.22
C THR A 233 3.07 6.27 -8.07
N TYR A 234 3.49 6.48 -6.83
CA TYR A 234 2.81 5.94 -5.65
C TYR A 234 2.11 7.00 -4.80
N LEU A 235 2.15 8.27 -5.22
CA LEU A 235 1.54 9.37 -4.47
C LEU A 235 0.04 9.14 -4.26
N ASP A 236 -0.39 9.24 -3.01
CA ASP A 236 -1.80 9.17 -2.64
C ASP A 236 -2.12 10.06 -1.43
N PRO A 237 -3.42 10.39 -1.16
CA PRO A 237 -3.81 11.29 -0.07
C PRO A 237 -3.44 10.81 1.35
N SER A 238 -3.04 9.56 1.54
CA SER A 238 -2.62 9.02 2.85
C SER A 238 -1.12 9.15 3.10
N ASP A 239 -0.37 9.73 2.15
CA ASP A 239 1.06 9.94 2.30
C ASP A 239 1.37 10.98 3.39
N PRO A 240 2.54 10.85 4.06
CA PRO A 240 2.94 11.77 5.10
C PRO A 240 3.35 13.14 4.54
N PRO A 241 3.38 14.19 5.38
CA PRO A 241 3.97 15.46 5.02
C PRO A 241 5.38 15.32 4.46
N LEU A 242 5.72 16.08 3.40
CA LEU A 242 7.00 16.00 2.74
C LEU A 242 7.54 17.40 2.39
N ILE A 243 8.81 17.69 2.77
CA ILE A 243 9.52 18.92 2.42
C ILE A 243 10.60 18.63 1.40
N VAL A 244 10.73 19.52 0.42
CA VAL A 244 11.66 19.40 -0.71
C VAL A 244 12.67 20.54 -0.70
N PHE A 245 13.95 20.20 -0.84
CA PHE A 245 15.07 21.14 -1.00
C PHE A 245 15.77 20.87 -2.32
N HIS A 246 15.86 21.87 -3.21
CA HIS A 246 16.49 21.70 -4.50
C HIS A 246 17.30 22.91 -4.94
N GLY A 247 18.50 22.68 -5.49
CA GLY A 247 19.33 23.74 -6.06
C GLY A 247 18.90 24.09 -7.48
N GLN A 248 18.71 25.40 -7.76
CA GLN A 248 18.33 25.84 -9.11
C GLN A 248 19.46 25.69 -10.14
N LYS A 249 20.71 25.50 -9.69
CA LYS A 249 21.87 25.23 -10.54
C LYS A 249 22.29 23.76 -10.52
N ASP A 250 21.42 22.87 -10.03
CA ASP A 250 21.68 21.43 -10.03
C ASP A 250 21.74 20.91 -11.47
N ASN A 251 22.92 20.37 -11.84
CA ASN A 251 23.20 19.84 -13.17
C ASN A 251 23.27 18.30 -13.20
N VAL A 252 22.91 17.65 -12.09
CA VAL A 252 22.85 16.19 -11.95
C VAL A 252 21.40 15.71 -11.89
N VAL A 253 20.63 16.26 -10.93
CA VAL A 253 19.19 16.09 -10.83
C VAL A 253 18.55 17.45 -11.04
N PRO A 254 17.84 17.69 -12.14
CA PRO A 254 17.31 19.01 -12.44
C PRO A 254 16.23 19.41 -11.44
N PHE A 255 16.20 20.67 -11.03
CA PHE A 255 15.31 21.17 -9.98
C PHE A 255 13.81 21.03 -10.30
N CYS A 256 13.44 20.82 -11.57
CA CYS A 256 12.06 20.51 -11.95
C CYS A 256 11.54 19.23 -11.29
N GLN A 257 12.42 18.31 -10.89
CA GLN A 257 12.05 17.12 -10.12
C GLN A 257 11.46 17.49 -8.76
N GLY A 258 12.11 18.39 -8.03
CA GLY A 258 11.58 18.90 -6.76
C GLY A 258 10.30 19.73 -6.91
N VAL A 259 10.20 20.52 -7.98
CA VAL A 259 8.98 21.29 -8.30
C VAL A 259 7.81 20.34 -8.57
N GLU A 260 8.03 19.31 -9.37
CA GLU A 260 7.00 18.33 -9.71
C GLU A 260 6.50 17.60 -8.45
N LEU A 261 7.41 17.12 -7.60
CA LEU A 261 7.02 16.45 -6.34
C LEU A 261 6.14 17.37 -5.47
N TYR A 262 6.57 18.62 -5.30
CA TYR A 262 5.81 19.61 -4.55
C TYR A 262 4.41 19.84 -5.14
N ASP A 263 4.33 20.04 -6.45
CA ASP A 263 3.07 20.33 -7.13
C ASP A 263 2.08 19.17 -7.02
N GLU A 264 2.55 17.93 -7.21
CA GLU A 264 1.68 16.75 -7.13
C GLU A 264 1.22 16.47 -5.68
N ILE A 265 2.09 16.60 -4.68
CA ILE A 265 1.72 16.47 -3.26
C ILE A 265 0.71 17.56 -2.87
N ASN A 266 0.94 18.79 -3.31
CA ASN A 266 0.04 19.92 -3.02
C ASN A 266 -1.37 19.71 -3.61
N LYS A 267 -1.49 19.11 -4.80
CA LYS A 267 -2.78 18.74 -5.41
C LYS A 267 -3.57 17.74 -4.56
N LEU A 268 -2.89 16.89 -3.81
CA LEU A 268 -3.51 15.92 -2.90
C LEU A 268 -3.93 16.54 -1.56
N GLY A 269 -3.60 17.81 -1.31
CA GLY A 269 -3.89 18.50 -0.05
C GLY A 269 -3.01 18.06 1.11
N ILE A 270 -1.90 17.38 0.85
CA ILE A 270 -0.91 16.99 1.84
C ILE A 270 0.00 18.18 2.14
N ARG A 271 0.38 18.37 3.41
CA ARG A 271 1.31 19.43 3.77
C ARG A 271 2.66 19.20 3.12
N THR A 272 3.08 20.19 2.33
CA THR A 272 4.37 20.18 1.62
C THR A 272 4.98 21.58 1.56
N GLU A 273 6.30 21.63 1.52
CA GLU A 273 7.07 22.86 1.34
C GLU A 273 8.15 22.62 0.29
N LEU A 274 8.45 23.66 -0.51
CA LEU A 274 9.50 23.64 -1.52
C LEU A 274 10.48 24.78 -1.26
N HIS A 275 11.74 24.44 -1.04
CA HIS A 275 12.84 25.37 -0.84
C HIS A 275 13.82 25.26 -2.01
N LEU A 276 13.76 26.24 -2.90
CA LEU A 276 14.67 26.37 -4.04
C LEU A 276 15.84 27.27 -3.68
N GLU A 277 17.07 26.73 -3.70
CA GLU A 277 18.28 27.50 -3.46
C GLU A 277 18.82 28.07 -4.79
N PRO A 278 18.76 29.38 -5.03
CA PRO A 278 19.10 29.96 -6.34
C PRO A 278 20.55 29.70 -6.78
N GLU A 279 21.49 29.68 -5.84
CA GLU A 279 22.91 29.40 -6.10
C GLU A 279 23.31 27.96 -5.76
N GLY A 280 22.34 27.12 -5.37
CA GLY A 280 22.53 25.73 -5.03
C GLY A 280 22.81 24.86 -6.26
N GLY A 281 23.80 24.02 -6.19
CA GLY A 281 24.04 22.91 -7.12
C GLY A 281 23.63 21.58 -6.50
N HIS A 282 24.11 20.46 -7.06
CA HIS A 282 23.84 19.13 -6.51
C HIS A 282 24.58 18.92 -5.19
N GLY A 283 23.90 19.18 -4.07
CA GLY A 283 24.47 19.13 -2.71
C GLY A 283 25.31 20.36 -2.33
N PHE A 284 25.92 21.04 -3.29
CA PHE A 284 26.76 22.20 -3.04
C PHE A 284 25.90 23.44 -2.77
N ASN A 285 26.24 24.17 -1.71
CA ASN A 285 25.51 25.38 -1.27
C ASN A 285 24.02 25.14 -0.91
N MET A 286 23.60 23.89 -0.75
CA MET A 286 22.23 23.54 -0.39
C MET A 286 21.99 23.60 1.13
N TYR A 287 23.01 23.28 1.92
CA TYR A 287 22.90 23.15 3.37
C TYR A 287 23.08 24.50 4.07
N THR A 288 22.29 25.50 3.62
CA THR A 288 22.25 26.80 4.26
C THR A 288 21.58 26.70 5.62
N GLU A 289 21.92 27.63 6.55
CA GLU A 289 21.28 27.66 7.86
C GLU A 289 19.74 27.81 7.74
N ALA A 290 19.28 28.56 6.73
CA ALA A 290 17.85 28.73 6.45
C ALA A 290 17.18 27.39 6.06
N ASN A 291 17.77 26.63 5.14
CA ASN A 291 17.23 25.35 4.71
C ASN A 291 17.26 24.30 5.83
N LEU A 292 18.36 24.27 6.62
CA LEU A 292 18.46 23.37 7.75
C LEU A 292 17.46 23.70 8.86
N ASN A 293 17.19 24.99 9.12
CA ASN A 293 16.14 25.41 10.05
C ASN A 293 14.75 25.03 9.52
N ALA A 294 14.45 25.29 8.24
CA ALA A 294 13.18 24.91 7.62
C ALA A 294 12.91 23.40 7.73
N MET A 295 13.92 22.56 7.52
CA MET A 295 13.81 21.11 7.74
C MET A 295 13.40 20.78 9.17
N VAL A 296 14.07 21.40 10.16
CA VAL A 296 13.78 21.15 11.59
C VAL A 296 12.38 21.64 11.95
N ASP A 297 12.00 22.83 11.51
CA ASP A 297 10.68 23.42 11.79
C ASP A 297 9.57 22.57 11.19
N PHE A 298 9.76 22.07 9.96
CA PHE A 298 8.83 21.16 9.28
C PHE A 298 8.67 19.83 10.05
N LEU A 299 9.79 19.22 10.45
CA LEU A 299 9.77 17.96 11.22
C LEU A 299 9.15 18.15 12.61
N ASN A 300 9.43 19.28 13.29
CA ASN A 300 8.80 19.59 14.58
C ASN A 300 7.28 19.75 14.44
N ALA A 301 6.81 20.40 13.38
CA ALA A 301 5.38 20.52 13.10
C ALA A 301 4.77 19.15 12.83
N ALA A 302 5.42 18.31 12.00
CA ALA A 302 4.98 16.93 11.74
C ALA A 302 4.93 16.09 13.02
N TYR A 303 5.96 16.19 13.87
CA TYR A 303 6.00 15.50 15.16
C TYR A 303 4.85 15.93 16.08
N ASN A 304 4.58 17.23 16.16
CA ASN A 304 3.50 17.74 16.99
C ASN A 304 2.11 17.33 16.46
N GLU A 305 1.94 17.27 15.13
CA GLU A 305 0.69 16.84 14.49
C GLU A 305 0.48 15.32 14.59
N SER A 306 1.55 14.54 14.57
CA SER A 306 1.49 13.08 14.69
C SER A 306 1.18 12.59 16.11
N ARG A 307 1.11 13.50 17.10
CA ARG A 307 0.71 13.11 18.44
C ARG A 307 -0.66 12.47 18.43
N ILE A 308 -0.70 11.25 18.93
CA ILE A 308 -1.93 10.45 18.95
C ILE A 308 -2.99 11.16 19.78
N ARG A 309 -4.13 11.45 19.17
CA ARG A 309 -5.29 12.00 19.89
C ARG A 309 -5.93 10.91 20.73
N GLU A 310 -6.27 11.25 21.99
CA GLU A 310 -6.92 10.31 22.91
C GLU A 310 -8.46 10.28 22.73
N ASP A 311 -8.95 10.49 21.53
CA ASP A 311 -10.36 10.40 21.15
C ASP A 311 -10.76 9.00 20.65
N PHE A 312 -10.15 7.96 21.21
CA PHE A 312 -10.42 6.58 20.85
C PHE A 312 -11.85 6.16 21.17
N VAL A 313 -12.49 5.51 20.21
CA VAL A 313 -13.83 4.90 20.33
C VAL A 313 -13.77 3.41 19.94
N PRO A 314 -14.63 2.55 20.49
CA PRO A 314 -14.72 1.15 20.08
C PRO A 314 -14.91 1.00 18.58
N SER A 315 -14.20 0.05 17.95
CA SER A 315 -14.43 -0.28 16.54
C SER A 315 -15.84 -0.82 16.34
N SER A 316 -16.45 -0.49 15.18
CA SER A 316 -17.84 -0.87 14.87
C SER A 316 -18.06 -2.39 14.74
N PHE A 317 -17.01 -3.17 14.71
CA PHE A 317 -17.08 -4.64 14.65
C PHE A 317 -16.82 -5.33 16.00
N ASN A 318 -16.67 -4.57 17.07
CA ASN A 318 -16.49 -5.18 18.39
C ASN A 318 -17.69 -6.02 18.81
N GLN A 319 -17.44 -7.05 19.59
CA GLN A 319 -18.48 -7.82 20.25
C GLN A 319 -19.29 -6.89 21.19
N PRO A 320 -20.59 -7.10 21.36
CA PRO A 320 -21.40 -6.29 22.28
C PRO A 320 -20.79 -6.22 23.67
N GLY A 321 -20.56 -5.00 24.16
CA GLY A 321 -20.00 -4.72 25.47
C GLY A 321 -18.46 -4.79 25.53
N GLN A 322 -17.79 -4.93 24.40
CA GLN A 322 -16.33 -4.86 24.32
C GLN A 322 -15.87 -3.47 23.85
N ASP A 323 -14.97 -2.87 24.60
CA ASP A 323 -14.40 -1.57 24.25
C ASP A 323 -13.27 -1.67 23.23
N TYR A 324 -12.54 -2.80 23.22
CA TYR A 324 -11.37 -3.00 22.35
C TYR A 324 -11.62 -4.05 21.26
N PRO A 325 -10.97 -3.88 20.10
CA PRO A 325 -10.06 -2.79 19.69
C PRO A 325 -10.77 -1.44 19.55
N MET A 326 -10.04 -0.35 19.83
CA MET A 326 -10.51 1.01 19.67
C MET A 326 -9.82 1.66 18.46
N VAL A 327 -10.47 2.66 17.86
CA VAL A 327 -9.92 3.48 16.78
C VAL A 327 -10.11 4.97 17.12
N ASN A 328 -9.16 5.83 16.72
CA ASN A 328 -9.28 7.27 16.94
C ASN A 328 -9.56 8.03 15.62
N SER A 329 -9.78 9.33 15.71
CA SER A 329 -10.07 10.19 14.55
C SER A 329 -8.92 10.31 13.54
N GLN A 330 -7.72 9.89 13.92
CA GLN A 330 -6.53 9.88 13.06
C GLN A 330 -6.28 8.52 12.38
N GLY A 331 -7.12 7.49 12.65
CA GLY A 331 -6.94 6.13 12.11
C GLY A 331 -6.02 5.23 12.93
N TYR A 332 -5.54 5.68 14.10
CA TYR A 332 -4.79 4.78 14.98
C TYR A 332 -5.71 3.74 15.60
N ALA A 333 -5.24 2.50 15.69
CA ALA A 333 -5.94 1.43 16.40
C ALA A 333 -5.24 1.10 17.72
N ARG A 334 -6.01 0.89 18.78
CA ARG A 334 -5.54 0.49 20.10
C ARG A 334 -6.15 -0.83 20.49
N PHE A 335 -5.29 -1.78 20.85
CA PHE A 335 -5.65 -3.14 21.23
C PHE A 335 -5.44 -3.36 22.72
N ARG A 336 -6.28 -4.19 23.34
CA ARG A 336 -6.13 -4.61 24.74
C ARG A 336 -6.71 -6.00 24.94
N VAL A 337 -5.88 -6.95 25.36
CA VAL A 337 -6.29 -8.34 25.56
C VAL A 337 -5.77 -8.86 26.90
N HIS A 338 -6.55 -9.72 27.59
CA HIS A 338 -6.17 -10.30 28.87
C HIS A 338 -5.52 -11.67 28.65
N LEU A 339 -4.19 -11.72 28.75
CA LEU A 339 -3.37 -12.92 28.56
C LEU A 339 -2.26 -12.96 29.62
N PRO A 340 -2.61 -13.22 30.90
CA PRO A 340 -1.70 -13.06 32.01
C PRO A 340 -0.49 -14.01 31.96
N GLU A 341 -0.64 -15.18 31.35
CA GLU A 341 0.43 -16.19 31.24
C GLU A 341 1.31 -16.03 29.99
N ALA A 342 0.92 -15.18 29.04
CA ALA A 342 1.68 -14.97 27.81
C ALA A 342 3.01 -14.26 28.09
N SER A 343 4.03 -14.58 27.30
CA SER A 343 5.36 -13.96 27.31
C SER A 343 5.51 -12.92 26.19
N SER A 344 4.74 -13.06 25.09
CA SER A 344 4.72 -12.13 23.97
C SER A 344 3.34 -12.07 23.33
N VAL A 345 2.92 -10.88 22.93
CA VAL A 345 1.68 -10.68 22.17
C VAL A 345 1.92 -9.63 21.09
N VAL A 346 1.66 -10.00 19.86
CA VAL A 346 1.74 -9.10 18.70
C VAL A 346 0.41 -9.14 17.95
N VAL A 347 -0.14 -7.98 17.63
CA VAL A 347 -1.25 -7.86 16.68
C VAL A 347 -0.65 -7.79 15.28
N THR A 348 -1.11 -8.63 14.37
CA THR A 348 -0.66 -8.59 12.97
C THR A 348 -1.86 -8.62 12.03
N LEU A 349 -1.72 -7.96 10.88
CA LEU A 349 -2.74 -8.00 9.86
C LEU A 349 -2.86 -9.40 9.26
N GLY A 350 -4.04 -9.75 8.76
CA GLY A 350 -4.32 -11.02 8.10
C GLY A 350 -3.56 -11.19 6.78
N LEU A 351 -4.09 -11.99 5.88
CA LEU A 351 -3.46 -12.32 4.61
C LEU A 351 -3.06 -11.07 3.82
N GLY A 352 -1.76 -10.94 3.57
CA GLY A 352 -1.18 -9.83 2.81
C GLY A 352 -0.84 -8.61 3.63
N GLY A 353 -1.23 -8.56 4.91
CA GLY A 353 -0.80 -7.51 5.83
C GLY A 353 0.68 -7.66 6.18
N ARG A 354 1.40 -6.54 6.20
CA ARG A 354 2.77 -6.45 6.70
C ARG A 354 2.84 -5.32 7.71
N GLY A 355 3.65 -5.53 8.72
CA GLY A 355 3.69 -4.69 9.88
C GLY A 355 2.64 -5.11 10.91
N GLY A 356 2.95 -4.92 12.17
CA GLY A 356 2.10 -5.28 13.29
C GLY A 356 2.38 -4.39 14.49
N THR A 357 1.69 -4.68 15.59
CA THR A 357 1.82 -3.92 16.84
C THR A 357 2.18 -4.86 17.97
N ALA A 358 3.37 -4.73 18.51
CA ALA A 358 3.76 -5.43 19.72
C ALA A 358 3.03 -4.83 20.93
N LEU A 359 2.36 -5.65 21.71
CA LEU A 359 1.66 -5.21 22.90
C LEU A 359 2.58 -5.29 24.13
N LYS A 360 2.38 -4.37 25.07
CA LYS A 360 3.10 -4.34 26.35
C LYS A 360 2.21 -4.86 27.47
N LYS A 361 2.77 -5.76 28.31
CA LYS A 361 2.07 -6.35 29.45
C LYS A 361 1.99 -5.38 30.62
N GLY A 362 0.77 -5.09 31.08
CA GLY A 362 0.53 -4.36 32.30
C GLY A 362 0.57 -5.24 33.56
N ALA A 363 0.68 -4.63 34.73
CA ALA A 363 0.63 -5.33 36.01
C ALA A 363 -0.74 -6.03 36.27
N ASP A 364 -1.78 -5.62 35.56
CA ASP A 364 -3.14 -6.16 35.61
C ASP A 364 -3.33 -7.42 34.74
N GLY A 365 -2.28 -7.91 34.09
CA GLY A 365 -2.31 -9.06 33.19
C GLY A 365 -2.85 -8.76 31.79
N TYR A 366 -3.19 -7.49 31.51
CA TYR A 366 -3.57 -7.07 30.17
C TYR A 366 -2.36 -6.69 29.32
N TRP A 367 -2.43 -7.04 28.06
CA TRP A 367 -1.52 -6.57 27.03
C TRP A 367 -2.16 -5.44 26.25
N THR A 368 -1.51 -4.30 26.15
CA THR A 368 -2.05 -3.10 25.49
C THR A 368 -1.02 -2.51 24.54
N GLY A 369 -1.47 -2.03 23.39
CA GLY A 369 -0.63 -1.30 22.44
C GLY A 369 -1.47 -0.52 21.44
N THR A 370 -0.89 0.54 20.91
CA THR A 370 -1.45 1.37 19.84
C THR A 370 -0.56 1.20 18.61
N THR A 371 -1.15 1.18 17.40
CA THR A 371 -0.38 1.10 16.15
C THR A 371 0.67 2.21 16.06
N ASP A 372 1.80 1.92 15.41
CA ASP A 372 2.91 2.88 15.27
C ASP A 372 2.55 4.06 14.33
N GLY A 373 1.52 3.87 13.49
CA GLY A 373 0.96 4.87 12.60
C GLY A 373 -0.53 4.63 12.36
N PRO A 374 -1.20 5.56 11.67
CA PRO A 374 -2.57 5.34 11.25
C PRO A 374 -2.64 4.12 10.33
N MET A 375 -3.68 3.31 10.50
CA MET A 375 -4.02 2.24 9.57
C MET A 375 -4.73 2.81 8.34
N ASP A 376 -4.67 2.10 7.23
CA ASP A 376 -5.50 2.42 6.07
C ASP A 376 -6.98 2.37 6.43
N GLU A 377 -7.78 3.23 5.79
CA GLU A 377 -9.23 3.26 5.99
C GLU A 377 -9.89 1.96 5.53
N GLY A 378 -11.00 1.60 6.15
CA GLY A 378 -11.81 0.44 5.78
C GLY A 378 -11.63 -0.77 6.67
N PHE A 379 -12.05 -1.92 6.16
CA PHE A 379 -12.03 -3.18 6.89
C PHE A 379 -10.70 -3.91 6.73
N HIS A 380 -10.13 -4.35 7.86
CA HIS A 380 -8.92 -5.17 7.88
C HIS A 380 -9.13 -6.43 8.70
N TYR A 381 -8.67 -7.57 8.16
CA TYR A 381 -8.46 -8.77 8.94
C TYR A 381 -7.22 -8.61 9.83
N TYR A 382 -7.27 -9.14 11.04
CA TYR A 382 -6.11 -9.24 11.91
C TYR A 382 -6.19 -10.46 12.81
N HIS A 383 -5.07 -10.81 13.43
CA HIS A 383 -4.99 -11.83 14.47
C HIS A 383 -3.90 -11.50 15.48
N LEU A 384 -3.91 -12.23 16.59
CA LEU A 384 -2.89 -12.14 17.62
C LEU A 384 -1.87 -13.26 17.42
N ILE A 385 -0.60 -12.93 17.50
CA ILE A 385 0.49 -13.90 17.68
C ILE A 385 0.83 -13.91 19.17
N VAL A 386 0.54 -15.00 19.85
CA VAL A 386 0.76 -15.18 21.29
C VAL A 386 1.76 -16.31 21.49
N ASP A 387 2.97 -15.99 21.94
CA ASP A 387 4.06 -16.96 22.13
C ASP A 387 4.30 -17.85 20.89
N GLY A 388 4.17 -17.26 19.69
CA GLY A 388 4.28 -17.95 18.41
C GLY A 388 3.02 -18.65 17.91
N GLY A 389 1.96 -18.73 18.72
CA GLY A 389 0.66 -19.27 18.34
C GLY A 389 -0.28 -18.21 17.80
N VAL A 390 -1.08 -18.55 16.77
CA VAL A 390 -2.05 -17.63 16.15
C VAL A 390 -3.41 -17.77 16.82
N LEU A 391 -3.95 -16.66 17.35
CA LEU A 391 -5.26 -16.59 18.00
C LEU A 391 -6.11 -15.46 17.44
N ASN A 392 -7.42 -15.58 17.58
CA ASN A 392 -8.34 -14.49 17.33
C ASN A 392 -8.51 -13.61 18.58
N ASP A 393 -8.71 -12.32 18.37
CA ASP A 393 -9.04 -11.38 19.44
C ASP A 393 -10.50 -11.60 19.87
N PRO A 394 -10.76 -11.94 21.15
CA PRO A 394 -12.13 -12.16 21.63
C PRO A 394 -12.97 -10.87 21.72
N GLY A 395 -12.33 -9.70 21.63
CA GLY A 395 -12.99 -8.40 21.71
C GLY A 395 -13.76 -8.01 20.46
N THR A 396 -13.47 -8.64 19.31
CA THR A 396 -14.11 -8.30 18.04
C THR A 396 -14.90 -9.45 17.43
N GLY A 397 -15.70 -9.15 16.40
CA GLY A 397 -16.36 -10.15 15.57
C GLY A 397 -15.36 -10.98 14.75
N PHE A 398 -15.80 -12.17 14.35
CA PHE A 398 -14.99 -13.05 13.51
C PHE A 398 -15.55 -13.09 12.09
N PHE A 399 -14.64 -13.04 11.12
CA PHE A 399 -14.92 -12.95 9.70
C PHE A 399 -14.15 -14.05 8.97
N TYR A 400 -14.82 -14.74 8.04
CA TYR A 400 -14.14 -15.77 7.29
C TYR A 400 -13.25 -15.14 6.21
N GLY A 401 -11.96 -15.40 6.30
CA GLY A 401 -10.95 -14.96 5.36
C GLY A 401 -9.67 -15.79 5.54
N SER A 402 -8.80 -15.81 4.52
CA SER A 402 -7.55 -16.60 4.56
C SER A 402 -7.75 -18.09 4.88
N CYS A 403 -8.86 -18.69 4.45
CA CYS A 403 -9.28 -20.06 4.71
C CYS A 403 -9.54 -20.36 6.22
N ARG A 404 -9.80 -19.35 7.04
CA ARG A 404 -10.08 -19.48 8.46
C ARG A 404 -10.94 -18.33 8.98
N TRP A 405 -11.42 -18.43 10.21
CA TRP A 405 -12.01 -17.31 10.92
C TRP A 405 -10.91 -16.38 11.43
N GLU A 406 -11.01 -15.10 11.10
CA GLU A 406 -10.09 -14.02 11.49
C GLU A 406 -10.82 -12.98 12.33
N SER A 407 -10.11 -12.28 13.19
CA SER A 407 -10.59 -11.05 13.80
C SER A 407 -10.71 -9.95 12.74
N GLY A 408 -11.58 -8.98 12.95
CA GLY A 408 -11.73 -7.86 12.03
C GLY A 408 -11.81 -6.53 12.76
N ILE A 409 -11.28 -5.49 12.10
CA ILE A 409 -11.38 -4.10 12.55
C ILE A 409 -11.84 -3.23 11.39
N GLU A 410 -12.69 -2.24 11.67
CA GLU A 410 -13.06 -1.20 10.71
C GLU A 410 -12.40 0.11 11.12
N ILE A 411 -11.57 0.64 10.26
CA ILE A 411 -11.03 2.00 10.38
C ILE A 411 -11.99 2.92 9.64
N PRO A 412 -12.56 3.96 10.28
CA PRO A 412 -13.50 4.86 9.64
C PRO A 412 -12.92 5.49 8.37
N SER A 413 -13.62 5.41 7.24
CA SER A 413 -13.22 6.08 6.01
C SER A 413 -13.93 7.43 5.88
N HIS A 414 -13.23 8.39 5.26
CA HIS A 414 -13.75 9.74 5.05
C HIS A 414 -15.03 9.77 4.20
N ASP A 415 -15.22 8.78 3.34
CA ASP A 415 -16.35 8.63 2.42
C ASP A 415 -17.34 7.52 2.85
N GLN A 416 -17.29 7.04 4.09
CA GLN A 416 -18.07 5.88 4.56
C GLN A 416 -19.60 6.02 4.42
N ASP A 417 -20.10 7.21 4.10
CA ASP A 417 -21.54 7.47 3.97
C ASP A 417 -22.23 6.57 2.93
N PHE A 418 -21.55 6.18 1.86
CA PHE A 418 -22.15 5.37 0.80
C PHE A 418 -22.47 3.93 1.23
N PHE A 419 -21.82 3.39 2.26
CA PHE A 419 -22.09 2.07 2.85
C PHE A 419 -22.59 2.14 4.31
N ALA A 420 -22.87 3.33 4.82
CA ALA A 420 -23.39 3.51 6.17
C ALA A 420 -24.82 2.96 6.30
N MET A 421 -25.16 2.49 7.50
CA MET A 421 -26.53 2.16 7.83
C MET A 421 -27.38 3.44 7.89
N LYS A 422 -28.29 3.62 6.94
CA LYS A 422 -29.17 4.79 6.83
C LYS A 422 -30.61 4.41 7.11
N ASN A 423 -31.44 5.38 7.47
CA ASN A 423 -32.88 5.18 7.62
C ASN A 423 -33.57 5.25 6.24
N VAL A 424 -33.36 4.24 5.44
CA VAL A 424 -33.92 4.06 4.09
C VAL A 424 -34.61 2.70 4.01
N PRO A 425 -35.46 2.43 3.01
CA PRO A 425 -35.98 1.09 2.81
C PRO A 425 -34.85 0.09 2.52
N HIS A 426 -34.80 -0.99 3.30
CA HIS A 426 -33.76 -2.02 3.15
C HIS A 426 -34.29 -3.24 2.39
N GLY A 427 -33.41 -3.82 1.59
CA GLY A 427 -33.58 -5.12 0.97
C GLY A 427 -33.37 -6.27 1.96
N ASN A 428 -33.52 -7.50 1.48
CA ASN A 428 -33.26 -8.70 2.28
C ASN A 428 -32.04 -9.44 1.72
N VAL A 429 -31.18 -9.91 2.62
CA VAL A 429 -30.14 -10.89 2.30
C VAL A 429 -30.57 -12.23 2.88
N GLN A 430 -30.77 -13.21 2.02
CA GLN A 430 -31.15 -14.56 2.43
C GLN A 430 -30.13 -15.58 1.95
N GLN A 431 -29.77 -16.50 2.84
CA GLN A 431 -28.96 -17.66 2.47
C GLN A 431 -29.84 -18.70 1.77
N VAL A 432 -29.38 -19.17 0.62
CA VAL A 432 -29.99 -20.26 -0.11
C VAL A 432 -29.07 -21.46 -0.14
N LEU A 433 -29.69 -22.64 -0.06
CA LEU A 433 -29.01 -23.93 -0.16
C LEU A 433 -29.48 -24.62 -1.44
N PHE A 434 -28.56 -25.17 -2.21
CA PHE A 434 -28.87 -25.95 -3.39
C PHE A 434 -27.95 -27.16 -3.49
N TRP A 435 -28.47 -28.25 -4.05
CA TRP A 435 -27.66 -29.42 -4.33
C TRP A 435 -26.86 -29.19 -5.61
N SER A 436 -25.55 -29.39 -5.56
CA SER A 436 -24.67 -29.37 -6.72
C SER A 436 -24.41 -30.79 -7.18
N GLU A 437 -24.94 -31.15 -8.32
CA GLU A 437 -24.72 -32.48 -8.91
C GLU A 437 -23.27 -32.67 -9.36
N SER A 438 -22.64 -31.59 -9.86
CA SER A 438 -21.25 -31.62 -10.33
C SER A 438 -20.24 -31.79 -9.19
N ASN A 439 -20.51 -31.25 -8.00
CA ASN A 439 -19.64 -31.42 -6.83
C ASN A 439 -20.13 -32.54 -5.89
N GLY A 440 -21.36 -33.04 -6.02
CA GLY A 440 -21.93 -34.05 -5.14
C GLY A 440 -22.16 -33.59 -3.71
N GLU A 441 -22.42 -32.29 -3.50
CA GLU A 441 -22.57 -31.68 -2.17
C GLU A 441 -23.63 -30.58 -2.16
N CYS A 442 -24.10 -30.25 -0.96
CA CYS A 442 -24.94 -29.06 -0.75
C CYS A 442 -24.07 -27.81 -0.74
N ARG A 443 -24.41 -26.86 -1.59
CA ARG A 443 -23.73 -25.56 -1.71
C ARG A 443 -24.59 -24.42 -1.24
N VAL A 444 -23.97 -23.28 -0.97
CA VAL A 444 -24.62 -22.09 -0.42
C VAL A 444 -24.38 -20.87 -1.32
N ALA A 445 -25.31 -19.92 -1.27
CA ALA A 445 -25.13 -18.57 -1.76
C ALA A 445 -25.97 -17.61 -0.91
N ASN A 446 -25.56 -16.34 -0.80
CA ASN A 446 -26.38 -15.29 -0.23
C ASN A 446 -26.99 -14.47 -1.36
N VAL A 447 -28.30 -14.26 -1.29
CA VAL A 447 -29.05 -13.52 -2.31
C VAL A 447 -29.65 -12.26 -1.69
N TYR A 448 -29.18 -11.11 -2.16
CA TYR A 448 -29.80 -9.82 -1.84
C TYR A 448 -30.95 -9.58 -2.82
N THR A 449 -32.12 -9.27 -2.27
CA THR A 449 -33.30 -8.80 -3.01
C THR A 449 -33.63 -7.37 -2.58
N PRO A 450 -33.92 -6.44 -3.53
CA PRO A 450 -34.12 -5.03 -3.18
C PRO A 450 -35.39 -4.80 -2.36
N ALA A 451 -35.42 -3.67 -1.64
CA ALA A 451 -36.56 -3.28 -0.82
C ALA A 451 -37.89 -3.36 -1.60
N GLY A 452 -38.89 -3.95 -0.97
CA GLY A 452 -40.23 -4.14 -1.57
C GLY A 452 -40.32 -5.33 -2.55
N TYR A 453 -39.24 -6.09 -2.73
CA TYR A 453 -39.26 -7.29 -3.57
C TYR A 453 -40.42 -8.22 -3.22
N GLU A 454 -40.64 -8.54 -1.94
CA GLU A 454 -41.66 -9.50 -1.48
C GLU A 454 -43.09 -9.13 -1.89
N LYS A 455 -43.37 -7.83 -2.03
CA LYS A 455 -44.72 -7.31 -2.33
C LYS A 455 -45.01 -7.14 -3.81
N GLY A 456 -43.97 -7.28 -4.66
CA GLY A 456 -44.07 -7.00 -6.11
C GLY A 456 -44.18 -8.23 -6.98
N LYS A 457 -44.40 -7.97 -8.28
CA LYS A 457 -44.34 -8.98 -9.35
C LYS A 457 -43.26 -8.65 -10.40
N LYS A 458 -42.52 -7.55 -10.19
CA LYS A 458 -41.45 -7.11 -11.10
C LYS A 458 -40.36 -8.18 -11.17
N LYS A 459 -39.79 -8.37 -12.34
CA LYS A 459 -38.57 -9.14 -12.58
C LYS A 459 -37.36 -8.21 -12.56
N TYR A 460 -36.22 -8.73 -12.14
CA TYR A 460 -35.02 -7.95 -11.88
C TYR A 460 -33.82 -8.52 -12.66
N PRO A 461 -32.88 -7.67 -13.13
CA PRO A 461 -31.57 -8.11 -13.52
C PRO A 461 -30.81 -8.73 -12.35
N VAL A 462 -29.72 -9.45 -12.63
CA VAL A 462 -28.94 -10.17 -11.61
C VAL A 462 -27.45 -9.89 -11.75
N LEU A 463 -26.82 -9.47 -10.66
CA LEU A 463 -25.36 -9.43 -10.51
C LEU A 463 -24.91 -10.67 -9.72
N TYR A 464 -24.06 -11.50 -10.31
CA TYR A 464 -23.34 -12.57 -9.62
C TYR A 464 -21.99 -12.01 -9.13
N LEU A 465 -21.81 -11.99 -7.81
CA LEU A 465 -20.74 -11.26 -7.13
C LEU A 465 -19.86 -12.24 -6.34
N GLN A 466 -18.62 -12.43 -6.82
CA GLN A 466 -17.70 -13.46 -6.32
C GLN A 466 -16.72 -12.87 -5.28
N HIS A 467 -16.47 -13.64 -4.22
CA HIS A 467 -15.49 -13.34 -3.17
C HIS A 467 -14.05 -13.64 -3.59
N GLY A 468 -13.07 -13.30 -2.72
CA GLY A 468 -11.65 -13.51 -2.91
C GLY A 468 -11.11 -14.86 -2.41
N TRP A 469 -9.78 -14.97 -2.43
CA TRP A 469 -9.08 -16.15 -1.94
C TRP A 469 -9.35 -16.40 -0.46
N GLY A 470 -9.69 -17.66 -0.15
CA GLY A 470 -9.90 -18.07 1.23
C GLY A 470 -11.10 -17.45 1.94
N GLU A 471 -11.94 -16.73 1.21
CA GLU A 471 -13.21 -16.17 1.71
C GLU A 471 -14.39 -17.09 1.37
N ASN A 472 -15.61 -16.65 1.66
CA ASN A 472 -16.84 -17.38 1.36
C ASN A 472 -18.00 -16.44 1.01
N GLU A 473 -19.20 -16.98 0.88
CA GLU A 473 -20.43 -16.24 0.54
C GLU A 473 -20.81 -15.14 1.54
N THR A 474 -20.19 -15.10 2.75
CA THR A 474 -20.47 -14.08 3.76
C THR A 474 -19.65 -12.82 3.58
N SER A 475 -18.59 -12.83 2.78
CA SER A 475 -17.65 -11.72 2.64
C SER A 475 -18.31 -10.46 2.08
N TRP A 476 -19.08 -10.58 1.01
CA TRP A 476 -19.76 -9.44 0.41
C TRP A 476 -20.91 -8.88 1.26
N PRO A 477 -21.79 -9.70 1.89
CA PRO A 477 -22.81 -9.16 2.79
C PRO A 477 -22.23 -8.46 4.01
N VAL A 478 -21.17 -9.00 4.61
CA VAL A 478 -20.63 -8.54 5.89
C VAL A 478 -19.50 -7.54 5.71
N GLN A 479 -18.32 -7.99 5.25
CA GLN A 479 -17.15 -7.11 5.06
C GLN A 479 -17.36 -6.14 3.89
N GLY A 480 -17.93 -6.62 2.78
CA GLY A 480 -18.22 -5.85 1.58
C GLY A 480 -19.38 -4.87 1.70
N LYS A 481 -20.24 -5.02 2.73
CA LYS A 481 -21.43 -4.15 2.95
C LYS A 481 -22.35 -4.04 1.73
N ALA A 482 -22.36 -5.06 0.84
CA ALA A 482 -23.03 -4.99 -0.45
C ALA A 482 -24.52 -4.61 -0.35
N GLY A 483 -25.24 -5.17 0.63
CA GLY A 483 -26.67 -4.83 0.85
C GLY A 483 -26.88 -3.37 1.17
N LEU A 484 -26.06 -2.78 2.05
CA LEU A 484 -26.16 -1.36 2.42
C LEU A 484 -25.82 -0.42 1.25
N ILE A 485 -24.81 -0.77 0.47
CA ILE A 485 -24.44 -0.02 -0.74
C ILE A 485 -25.63 -0.01 -1.71
N MET A 486 -26.24 -1.17 -1.95
CA MET A 486 -27.40 -1.28 -2.84
C MET A 486 -28.60 -0.50 -2.33
N ASP A 487 -28.94 -0.62 -1.05
CA ASP A 487 -30.08 0.08 -0.43
C ASP A 487 -29.93 1.59 -0.52
N ASN A 488 -28.76 2.12 -0.15
CA ASN A 488 -28.48 3.55 -0.21
C ASN A 488 -28.58 4.07 -1.65
N MET A 489 -27.98 3.39 -2.63
CA MET A 489 -28.01 3.81 -4.04
C MET A 489 -29.42 3.73 -4.64
N ILE A 490 -30.23 2.74 -4.26
CA ILE A 490 -31.63 2.64 -4.70
C ILE A 490 -32.45 3.79 -4.10
N ALA A 491 -32.28 4.08 -2.82
CA ALA A 491 -32.99 5.18 -2.15
C ALA A 491 -32.59 6.57 -2.71
N GLU A 492 -31.35 6.73 -3.12
CA GLU A 492 -30.83 7.94 -3.79
C GLU A 492 -31.26 8.03 -5.28
N GLY A 493 -31.90 7.00 -5.83
CA GLY A 493 -32.30 6.96 -7.24
C GLY A 493 -31.13 6.86 -8.23
N ARG A 494 -29.98 6.42 -7.79
CA ARG A 494 -28.77 6.30 -8.62
C ARG A 494 -28.73 5.04 -9.46
N ILE A 495 -29.45 4.01 -9.02
CA ILE A 495 -29.56 2.74 -9.73
C ILE A 495 -31.01 2.24 -9.80
N GLU A 496 -31.33 1.54 -10.89
CA GLU A 496 -32.50 0.68 -10.93
C GLU A 496 -32.26 -0.56 -10.04
N PRO A 497 -33.24 -1.01 -9.26
CA PRO A 497 -33.06 -2.17 -8.41
C PRO A 497 -32.74 -3.45 -9.20
N PHE A 498 -31.77 -4.21 -8.70
CA PHE A 498 -31.41 -5.55 -9.20
C PHE A 498 -31.07 -6.51 -8.07
N ILE A 499 -31.08 -7.81 -8.34
CA ILE A 499 -30.73 -8.88 -7.40
C ILE A 499 -29.20 -9.01 -7.40
N VAL A 500 -28.60 -9.26 -6.24
CA VAL A 500 -27.17 -9.60 -6.12
C VAL A 500 -27.05 -11.01 -5.53
N VAL A 501 -26.38 -11.89 -6.25
CA VAL A 501 -26.10 -13.27 -5.82
C VAL A 501 -24.63 -13.33 -5.41
N MET A 502 -24.38 -13.44 -4.12
CA MET A 502 -23.05 -13.53 -3.52
C MET A 502 -22.73 -15.00 -3.30
N THR A 503 -21.84 -15.50 -4.15
CA THR A 503 -21.63 -16.94 -4.33
C THR A 503 -20.55 -17.49 -3.40
N TYR A 504 -20.52 -18.80 -3.20
CA TYR A 504 -19.37 -19.52 -2.68
C TYR A 504 -18.64 -20.20 -3.83
N GLY A 505 -17.48 -19.66 -4.18
CA GLY A 505 -16.75 -20.05 -5.39
C GLY A 505 -15.65 -21.11 -5.21
N MET A 506 -15.45 -21.60 -3.98
CA MET A 506 -14.44 -22.61 -3.69
C MET A 506 -15.05 -24.01 -3.93
N THR A 507 -14.55 -24.74 -4.90
CA THR A 507 -15.15 -26.04 -5.32
C THR A 507 -14.21 -27.24 -5.15
N ASN A 508 -12.92 -27.03 -5.12
CA ASN A 508 -11.91 -28.08 -4.98
C ASN A 508 -11.24 -27.99 -3.62
N ASP A 509 -10.46 -29.01 -3.27
CA ASP A 509 -9.67 -29.03 -2.04
C ASP A 509 -8.60 -27.93 -2.04
N ILE A 510 -9.05 -26.71 -1.84
CA ILE A 510 -8.16 -25.55 -1.75
C ILE A 510 -7.43 -25.60 -0.42
N LYS A 511 -6.12 -25.78 -0.50
CA LYS A 511 -5.25 -25.87 0.65
C LYS A 511 -4.63 -24.50 0.94
N PHE A 512 -4.53 -24.15 2.21
CA PHE A 512 -3.81 -22.96 2.62
C PHE A 512 -2.39 -22.95 2.02
N GLY A 513 -1.99 -21.84 1.44
CA GLY A 513 -0.71 -21.69 0.75
C GLY A 513 -0.66 -22.15 -0.71
N HIS A 514 -1.74 -22.74 -1.23
CA HIS A 514 -1.80 -23.30 -2.59
C HIS A 514 -2.64 -22.44 -3.57
N ILE A 515 -2.60 -21.13 -3.45
CA ILE A 515 -3.37 -20.20 -4.29
C ILE A 515 -3.11 -20.37 -5.79
N ASN A 516 -1.91 -20.82 -6.19
CA ASN A 516 -1.54 -21.00 -7.60
C ASN A 516 -2.12 -22.29 -8.22
N GLU A 517 -2.70 -23.18 -7.42
CA GLU A 517 -3.34 -24.42 -7.87
C GLU A 517 -4.84 -24.24 -8.15
N PHE A 518 -5.36 -23.02 -7.91
CA PHE A 518 -6.77 -22.69 -8.14
C PHE A 518 -7.12 -22.75 -9.62
N THR A 519 -8.26 -23.39 -9.93
CA THR A 519 -8.89 -23.41 -11.25
C THR A 519 -10.33 -22.93 -11.18
N ALA A 520 -10.88 -22.41 -12.28
CA ALA A 520 -12.26 -21.93 -12.35
C ALA A 520 -13.23 -22.89 -13.04
N GLU A 521 -12.75 -24.04 -13.51
CA GLU A 521 -13.54 -24.97 -14.31
C GLU A 521 -14.72 -25.55 -13.53
N GLU A 522 -14.46 -26.07 -12.34
CA GLU A 522 -15.50 -26.67 -11.49
C GLU A 522 -16.53 -25.64 -11.05
N PHE A 523 -16.06 -24.45 -10.64
CA PHE A 523 -16.99 -23.39 -10.26
C PHE A 523 -17.79 -22.86 -11.45
N GLN A 524 -17.23 -22.83 -12.65
CA GLN A 524 -17.99 -22.50 -13.87
C GLN A 524 -19.16 -23.45 -14.07
N GLU A 525 -18.96 -24.76 -13.86
CA GLU A 525 -20.03 -25.75 -13.96
C GLU A 525 -21.12 -25.49 -12.93
N VAL A 526 -20.73 -25.33 -11.67
CA VAL A 526 -21.66 -24.98 -10.57
C VAL A 526 -22.40 -23.68 -10.84
N LEU A 527 -21.70 -22.62 -11.23
CA LEU A 527 -22.31 -21.31 -11.42
C LEU A 527 -23.28 -21.30 -12.60
N VAL A 528 -22.83 -21.79 -13.74
CA VAL A 528 -23.56 -21.62 -15.02
C VAL A 528 -24.67 -22.65 -15.17
N ASN A 529 -24.42 -23.91 -14.80
CA ASN A 529 -25.34 -25.00 -15.06
C ASN A 529 -26.21 -25.37 -13.85
N GLU A 530 -25.90 -24.89 -12.65
CA GLU A 530 -26.63 -25.21 -11.44
C GLU A 530 -27.17 -23.97 -10.71
N LEU A 531 -26.31 -23.04 -10.26
CA LEU A 531 -26.74 -21.89 -9.47
C LEU A 531 -27.58 -20.89 -10.28
N ILE A 532 -27.19 -20.54 -11.50
CA ILE A 532 -27.99 -19.64 -12.35
C ILE A 532 -29.39 -20.21 -12.61
N PRO A 533 -29.57 -21.47 -13.04
CA PRO A 533 -30.91 -22.08 -13.18
C PRO A 533 -31.69 -22.12 -11.85
N TYR A 534 -31.02 -22.42 -10.74
CA TYR A 534 -31.64 -22.38 -9.42
C TYR A 534 -32.18 -20.98 -9.10
N VAL A 535 -31.37 -19.93 -9.27
CA VAL A 535 -31.77 -18.54 -9.02
C VAL A 535 -32.91 -18.12 -9.94
N ASP A 536 -32.84 -18.44 -11.23
CA ASP A 536 -33.89 -18.10 -12.21
C ASP A 536 -35.22 -18.79 -11.91
N SER A 537 -35.22 -19.96 -11.28
CA SER A 537 -36.43 -20.70 -10.93
C SER A 537 -37.04 -20.27 -9.57
N HIS A 538 -36.22 -19.75 -8.65
CA HIS A 538 -36.66 -19.38 -7.28
C HIS A 538 -36.84 -17.88 -7.08
N PHE A 539 -36.24 -17.05 -7.94
CA PHE A 539 -36.31 -15.59 -7.85
C PHE A 539 -36.91 -14.99 -9.12
N ARG A 540 -37.48 -13.79 -9.00
CA ARG A 540 -38.05 -13.08 -10.16
C ARG A 540 -36.94 -12.39 -10.96
N THR A 541 -36.23 -13.16 -11.72
CA THR A 541 -35.13 -12.71 -12.57
C THR A 541 -35.59 -12.41 -14.01
N ILE A 542 -34.85 -11.53 -14.69
CA ILE A 542 -34.88 -11.40 -16.15
C ILE A 542 -33.78 -12.32 -16.66
N ALA A 543 -34.19 -13.54 -17.06
CA ALA A 543 -33.29 -14.67 -17.31
C ALA A 543 -32.67 -14.61 -18.73
N ASP A 544 -31.98 -13.53 -19.05
CA ASP A 544 -31.22 -13.40 -20.29
C ASP A 544 -29.83 -12.78 -20.06
N ARG A 545 -28.96 -12.96 -21.04
CA ARG A 545 -27.56 -12.47 -21.00
C ARG A 545 -27.45 -10.97 -20.68
N ASN A 546 -28.32 -10.16 -21.29
CA ASN A 546 -28.23 -8.70 -21.20
C ASN A 546 -28.61 -8.16 -19.82
N HIS A 547 -29.27 -8.99 -19.02
CA HIS A 547 -29.68 -8.69 -17.64
C HIS A 547 -28.91 -9.52 -16.60
N ARG A 548 -27.77 -10.12 -17.02
CA ARG A 548 -26.82 -10.76 -16.10
C ARG A 548 -25.48 -10.06 -16.14
N ALA A 549 -24.93 -9.80 -14.96
CA ALA A 549 -23.58 -9.32 -14.77
C ALA A 549 -22.78 -10.31 -13.90
N MET A 550 -21.49 -10.40 -14.12
CA MET A 550 -20.58 -11.10 -13.23
C MET A 550 -19.49 -10.14 -12.77
N ALA A 551 -19.25 -10.12 -11.47
CA ALA A 551 -18.20 -9.35 -10.81
C ALA A 551 -17.50 -10.20 -9.76
N GLY A 552 -16.27 -9.84 -9.43
CA GLY A 552 -15.57 -10.48 -8.33
C GLY A 552 -14.34 -9.71 -7.90
N LEU A 553 -13.98 -9.88 -6.63
CA LEU A 553 -12.81 -9.28 -6.02
C LEU A 553 -11.64 -10.28 -6.03
N SER A 554 -10.40 -9.81 -6.26
CA SER A 554 -9.19 -10.61 -6.16
C SER A 554 -9.28 -11.93 -7.00
N MET A 555 -9.17 -13.08 -6.36
CA MET A 555 -9.41 -14.39 -6.99
C MET A 555 -10.78 -14.45 -7.69
N GLY A 556 -11.82 -13.86 -7.10
CA GLY A 556 -13.14 -13.78 -7.72
C GLY A 556 -13.14 -12.97 -9.02
N GLY A 557 -12.26 -11.95 -9.12
CA GLY A 557 -12.00 -11.24 -10.36
C GLY A 557 -11.34 -12.13 -11.41
N VAL A 558 -10.32 -12.90 -11.02
CA VAL A 558 -9.67 -13.90 -11.91
C VAL A 558 -10.70 -14.93 -12.37
N THR A 559 -11.52 -15.46 -11.46
CA THR A 559 -12.62 -16.39 -11.78
C THR A 559 -13.62 -15.76 -12.77
N THR A 560 -14.02 -14.50 -12.50
CA THR A 560 -14.89 -13.75 -13.40
C THR A 560 -14.29 -13.63 -14.79
N ARG A 561 -13.00 -13.28 -14.89
CA ARG A 561 -12.30 -13.20 -16.18
C ARG A 561 -12.34 -14.54 -16.94
N LEU A 562 -11.98 -15.62 -16.28
CA LEU A 562 -11.91 -16.95 -16.90
C LEU A 562 -13.29 -17.42 -17.39
N ILE A 563 -14.33 -17.28 -16.56
CA ILE A 563 -15.69 -17.73 -16.89
C ILE A 563 -16.30 -16.88 -18.00
N THR A 564 -16.16 -15.56 -17.95
CA THR A 564 -16.75 -14.68 -18.97
C THR A 564 -16.10 -14.85 -20.35
N LEU A 565 -14.81 -15.14 -20.41
CA LEU A 565 -14.12 -15.46 -21.67
C LEU A 565 -14.56 -16.82 -22.25
N ARG A 566 -14.81 -17.82 -21.41
CA ARG A 566 -15.25 -19.16 -21.84
C ARG A 566 -16.74 -19.21 -22.17
N ARG A 567 -17.54 -18.42 -21.44
CA ARG A 567 -19.01 -18.39 -21.56
C ARG A 567 -19.51 -16.96 -21.82
N PRO A 568 -19.10 -16.34 -22.95
CA PRO A 568 -19.53 -14.99 -23.32
C PRO A 568 -21.04 -14.90 -23.62
N ASP A 569 -21.69 -16.04 -23.80
CA ASP A 569 -23.13 -16.20 -24.00
C ASP A 569 -23.97 -16.00 -22.73
N VAL A 570 -23.37 -16.07 -21.54
CA VAL A 570 -24.09 -16.05 -20.24
C VAL A 570 -24.24 -14.67 -19.66
N PHE A 571 -23.17 -13.85 -19.69
CA PHE A 571 -23.10 -12.56 -19.01
C PHE A 571 -22.94 -11.40 -20.00
N GLY A 572 -23.77 -10.36 -19.85
CA GLY A 572 -23.68 -9.14 -20.64
C GLY A 572 -22.70 -8.11 -20.10
N TYR A 573 -22.38 -8.15 -18.80
CA TYR A 573 -21.47 -7.21 -18.12
C TYR A 573 -20.39 -7.98 -17.37
N TRP A 574 -19.14 -7.57 -17.53
CA TRP A 574 -17.95 -8.24 -16.99
C TRP A 574 -17.15 -7.27 -16.12
N CYS A 575 -17.00 -7.56 -14.82
CA CYS A 575 -16.46 -6.62 -13.86
C CYS A 575 -15.35 -7.27 -13.03
N LEU A 576 -14.14 -6.70 -13.08
CA LEU A 576 -12.96 -7.19 -12.35
C LEU A 576 -12.60 -6.18 -11.27
N PHE A 577 -12.56 -6.63 -10.00
CA PHE A 577 -12.12 -5.83 -8.86
C PHE A 577 -10.80 -6.39 -8.35
N SER A 578 -9.67 -5.72 -8.61
CA SER A 578 -8.32 -6.19 -8.28
C SER A 578 -8.04 -7.65 -8.74
N GLY A 579 -8.59 -8.06 -9.87
CA GLY A 579 -8.57 -9.46 -10.35
C GLY A 579 -8.01 -9.62 -11.75
N GLY A 580 -7.08 -8.74 -12.16
CA GLY A 580 -6.49 -8.75 -13.49
C GLY A 580 -7.22 -7.85 -14.49
N THR A 581 -6.92 -8.01 -15.77
CA THR A 581 -7.43 -7.18 -16.85
C THR A 581 -7.89 -8.04 -18.04
N TYR A 582 -8.64 -7.45 -18.96
CA TYR A 582 -8.87 -7.99 -20.30
C TYR A 582 -8.02 -7.22 -21.31
N SER A 583 -7.54 -7.90 -22.33
CA SER A 583 -6.96 -7.28 -23.53
C SER A 583 -7.91 -7.39 -24.72
N PRO A 584 -7.77 -6.54 -25.75
CA PRO A 584 -8.53 -6.71 -27.00
C PRO A 584 -8.37 -8.09 -27.65
N ALA A 585 -7.18 -8.70 -27.50
CA ALA A 585 -6.91 -10.05 -28.01
C ALA A 585 -7.73 -11.13 -27.30
N ASP A 586 -7.96 -11.00 -25.98
CA ASP A 586 -8.80 -11.93 -25.22
C ASP A 586 -10.24 -11.97 -25.73
N LEU A 587 -10.74 -10.84 -26.27
CA LEU A 587 -12.13 -10.68 -26.70
C LEU A 587 -12.34 -10.95 -28.18
N GLN A 588 -11.26 -11.16 -28.95
CA GLN A 588 -11.35 -11.36 -30.41
C GLN A 588 -12.18 -12.59 -30.76
N GLY A 589 -13.21 -12.39 -31.54
CA GLY A 589 -14.10 -13.47 -31.99
C GLY A 589 -15.17 -13.89 -30.97
N LEU A 590 -15.18 -13.31 -29.78
CA LEU A 590 -16.20 -13.54 -28.77
C LEU A 590 -17.43 -12.65 -28.99
N GLN A 591 -18.57 -13.06 -28.45
CA GLN A 591 -19.73 -12.19 -28.34
C GLN A 591 -19.42 -11.04 -27.38
N ALA A 592 -19.27 -9.82 -27.91
CA ALA A 592 -18.87 -8.64 -27.13
C ALA A 592 -19.79 -8.39 -25.93
N PRO A 593 -19.23 -8.10 -24.73
CA PRO A 593 -20.03 -7.69 -23.58
C PRO A 593 -20.64 -6.30 -23.82
N LYS A 594 -21.75 -6.01 -23.13
CA LYS A 594 -22.39 -4.68 -23.13
C LYS A 594 -21.56 -3.65 -22.34
N GLY A 595 -20.83 -4.11 -21.34
CA GLY A 595 -19.93 -3.28 -20.54
C GLY A 595 -18.84 -4.11 -19.88
N ILE A 596 -17.67 -3.51 -19.81
CA ILE A 596 -16.50 -4.02 -19.07
C ILE A 596 -16.15 -2.98 -18.01
N PHE A 597 -15.93 -3.44 -16.78
CA PHE A 597 -15.45 -2.60 -15.69
C PHE A 597 -14.24 -3.25 -15.04
N ILE A 598 -13.17 -2.47 -14.87
CA ILE A 598 -11.93 -2.97 -14.25
C ILE A 598 -11.50 -1.95 -13.19
N SER A 599 -11.22 -2.42 -11.98
CA SER A 599 -10.81 -1.57 -10.87
C SER A 599 -9.68 -2.16 -10.04
N CYS A 600 -8.97 -1.28 -9.35
CA CYS A 600 -7.99 -1.63 -8.33
C CYS A 600 -7.83 -0.48 -7.32
N GLY A 601 -7.08 -0.71 -6.25
CA GLY A 601 -6.60 0.34 -5.37
C GLY A 601 -5.44 1.12 -6.00
N SER A 602 -5.25 2.38 -5.61
CA SER A 602 -4.13 3.20 -6.08
C SER A 602 -2.76 2.63 -5.65
N LYS A 603 -2.74 1.86 -4.57
CA LYS A 603 -1.55 1.16 -4.05
C LYS A 603 -1.32 -0.23 -4.68
N GLU A 604 -2.06 -0.61 -5.72
CA GLU A 604 -1.91 -1.89 -6.43
C GLU A 604 -1.18 -1.69 -7.78
N ASN A 605 -1.91 -1.77 -8.89
CA ASN A 605 -1.40 -1.56 -10.24
C ASN A 605 -2.38 -0.68 -11.04
N PRO A 606 -2.55 0.59 -10.69
CA PRO A 606 -3.54 1.47 -11.32
C PRO A 606 -3.26 1.72 -12.80
N GLU A 607 -2.01 1.87 -13.19
CA GLU A 607 -1.61 2.13 -14.57
C GLU A 607 -1.94 0.97 -15.50
N GLY A 608 -1.69 -0.26 -15.07
CA GLY A 608 -2.06 -1.44 -15.83
C GLY A 608 -3.56 -1.54 -16.06
N VAL A 609 -4.38 -1.15 -15.08
CA VAL A 609 -5.84 -1.11 -15.18
C VAL A 609 -6.30 -0.01 -16.15
N ILE A 610 -5.74 1.21 -16.02
CA ILE A 610 -6.07 2.35 -16.89
C ILE A 610 -5.71 2.02 -18.33
N LYS A 611 -4.49 1.57 -18.58
CA LYS A 611 -4.02 1.20 -19.92
C LYS A 611 -4.87 0.10 -20.54
N ALA A 612 -5.17 -0.96 -19.83
CA ALA A 612 -6.01 -2.04 -20.35
C ALA A 612 -7.39 -1.54 -20.79
N VAL A 613 -7.98 -0.62 -20.03
CA VAL A 613 -9.28 -0.02 -20.39
C VAL A 613 -9.16 0.91 -21.59
N GLU A 614 -8.08 1.68 -21.70
CA GLU A 614 -7.80 2.51 -22.89
C GLU A 614 -7.65 1.66 -24.16
N ASP A 615 -6.90 0.56 -24.09
CA ASP A 615 -6.73 -0.39 -25.20
C ASP A 615 -8.07 -1.03 -25.62
N LEU A 616 -8.90 -1.39 -24.64
CA LEU A 616 -10.25 -1.91 -24.91
C LEU A 616 -11.14 -0.85 -25.59
N LYS A 617 -11.11 0.40 -25.12
CA LYS A 617 -11.85 1.51 -25.75
C LYS A 617 -11.37 1.76 -27.17
N ALA A 618 -10.05 1.77 -27.40
CA ALA A 618 -9.46 1.92 -28.72
C ALA A 618 -9.87 0.80 -29.68
N ALA A 619 -10.10 -0.41 -29.17
CA ALA A 619 -10.63 -1.54 -29.91
C ALA A 619 -12.17 -1.53 -30.08
N GLY A 620 -12.86 -0.50 -29.59
CA GLY A 620 -14.31 -0.31 -29.75
C GLY A 620 -15.18 -0.95 -28.66
N TYR A 621 -14.60 -1.41 -27.55
CA TYR A 621 -15.36 -1.96 -26.43
C TYR A 621 -15.84 -0.85 -25.48
N ASN A 622 -17.02 -1.04 -24.87
CA ASN A 622 -17.55 -0.19 -23.82
C ASN A 622 -16.88 -0.59 -22.48
N ALA A 623 -15.75 0.03 -22.17
CA ALA A 623 -14.96 -0.28 -20.98
C ALA A 623 -14.80 0.95 -20.07
N THR A 624 -14.73 0.73 -18.76
CA THR A 624 -14.54 1.76 -17.73
C THR A 624 -13.57 1.27 -16.70
N SER A 625 -12.63 2.13 -16.29
CA SER A 625 -11.74 1.89 -15.14
C SER A 625 -12.17 2.67 -13.91
N HIS A 626 -11.79 2.17 -12.73
CA HIS A 626 -11.86 2.89 -11.48
C HIS A 626 -10.62 2.57 -10.64
N VAL A 627 -9.97 3.62 -10.17
CA VAL A 627 -8.88 3.50 -9.20
C VAL A 627 -9.38 4.05 -7.87
N SER A 628 -9.32 3.25 -6.81
CA SER A 628 -9.72 3.65 -5.47
C SER A 628 -8.55 4.33 -4.77
N ASP A 629 -8.63 5.64 -4.56
CA ASP A 629 -7.56 6.44 -3.97
C ASP A 629 -7.25 6.01 -2.53
N GLY A 630 -5.96 6.00 -2.18
CA GLY A 630 -5.46 5.71 -0.83
C GLY A 630 -5.62 4.26 -0.38
N THR A 631 -6.08 3.35 -1.24
CA THR A 631 -6.38 1.96 -0.87
C THR A 631 -5.53 0.95 -1.61
N ALA A 632 -5.33 -0.21 -0.97
CA ALA A 632 -4.61 -1.36 -1.49
C ALA A 632 -5.59 -2.51 -1.86
N HIS A 633 -5.15 -3.75 -1.70
CA HIS A 633 -5.92 -4.96 -1.96
C HIS A 633 -6.85 -5.31 -0.78
N GLU A 634 -7.94 -4.56 -0.63
CA GLU A 634 -8.79 -4.57 0.58
C GLU A 634 -10.26 -4.23 0.31
N PHE A 635 -11.13 -4.42 1.34
CA PHE A 635 -12.57 -4.27 1.16
C PHE A 635 -13.02 -2.86 0.82
N LEU A 636 -12.35 -1.80 1.25
CA LEU A 636 -12.74 -0.44 0.87
C LEU A 636 -12.57 -0.22 -0.64
N THR A 637 -11.48 -0.73 -1.23
CA THR A 637 -11.28 -0.75 -2.69
C THR A 637 -12.47 -1.39 -3.41
N TRP A 638 -12.93 -2.53 -2.92
CA TRP A 638 -13.99 -3.31 -3.57
C TRP A 638 -15.39 -2.76 -3.28
N ARG A 639 -15.63 -2.17 -2.10
CA ARG A 639 -16.86 -1.41 -1.79
C ARG A 639 -17.01 -0.24 -2.76
N ARG A 640 -15.95 0.56 -2.97
CA ARG A 640 -15.93 1.67 -3.93
C ARG A 640 -16.10 1.19 -5.37
N ALA A 641 -15.51 0.04 -5.72
CA ALA A 641 -15.71 -0.58 -7.03
C ALA A 641 -17.17 -0.97 -7.28
N LEU A 642 -17.83 -1.61 -6.30
CA LEU A 642 -19.26 -1.95 -6.39
C LEU A 642 -20.11 -0.68 -6.51
N TYR A 643 -19.86 0.33 -5.69
CA TYR A 643 -20.56 1.61 -5.73
C TYR A 643 -20.40 2.34 -7.07
N THR A 644 -19.23 2.26 -7.69
CA THR A 644 -18.94 2.89 -8.98
C THR A 644 -19.55 2.12 -10.15
N VAL A 645 -19.51 0.79 -10.12
CA VAL A 645 -20.00 -0.03 -11.23
C VAL A 645 -21.52 -0.18 -11.25
N ALA A 646 -22.18 -0.22 -10.10
CA ALA A 646 -23.62 -0.48 -10.03
C ALA A 646 -24.46 0.46 -10.93
N PRO A 647 -24.17 1.80 -11.03
CA PRO A 647 -24.87 2.68 -11.96
C PRO A 647 -24.60 2.41 -13.45
N LEU A 648 -23.57 1.63 -13.78
CA LEU A 648 -23.21 1.30 -15.14
C LEU A 648 -23.92 0.03 -15.65
N LEU A 649 -24.40 -0.78 -14.71
CA LEU A 649 -25.07 -2.05 -15.03
C LEU A 649 -26.52 -1.83 -15.46
N PHE A 650 -26.98 -2.66 -16.40
CA PHE A 650 -28.39 -2.81 -16.79
C PHE A 650 -29.08 -1.52 -17.27
N LYS A 651 -28.31 -0.51 -17.70
CA LYS A 651 -28.87 0.71 -18.30
C LYS A 651 -29.71 0.36 -19.53
N LYS A 652 -30.87 1.04 -19.66
CA LYS A 652 -31.78 0.93 -20.82
C LYS A 652 -31.14 1.48 -22.09
#